data_875d30df21a59cf57ddb076a1b2070e7
#
_entry.id   875d30df21a59cf57ddb076a1b2070e7
#
_cell.length_a   1.000
_cell.length_b   1.000
_cell.length_c   1.000
_cell.angle_alpha   90.00
_cell.angle_beta   90.00
_cell.angle_gamma   90.00
#
_symmetry.space_group_name_H-M   'P 1'
#
loop_
_entity.id
_entity.type
_entity.pdbx_description
1 polymer ?
#
loop_
_entity_poly.entity_id
_entity_poly.type
_entity_poly.pdbx_seq_one_letter_code
_entity_poly.pdbx_strand_id
1 'polypeptide(L)'
;MEDGDWVLVENLMNSIPMVDSETSKPLKVTFNGPAKSWTDAIPIGNGRLGAMVWGGVSSEIIQLNEDTLWTGTPSDYTNPDSPEALSQVRNLVDNGKYTEATEAAVNLFGNTTEVFQLLGDIKLQFDDSHLAYSEETYHRELDLDTATARLRYSVGDVEYTREHFASNPDQVIVIKISGSKLGSVSFTVSLDSKLDHHCYINGGSQIIMEGSCPGKRIPPKVKEGDNPKGIQFSAVLDLQISDGIGIIRVLDNMTLEVEGSDWALLLLLASSSFESPFTKPSASKKDPTSESLRALKSTANLSYSDLYARHLDDYQNLFQRVSFQLQKSSNKVRENEPLVINNLMPFANAVNLKGNKDDVVPTVQRIKSFQFDEDPSLVELLFQFGRYLLISCSRPGTQVANLQGIWNNELDPKWDCAPTLNINLEMNYWPALPCNLSECQEPLVDFIKSLSVNGSKTAQVNYQASGWVAHHRSDIWAKSSASEGNAKWALWPMGGAWLCTHLWEHYNYTMDRDFLENEAYPLLEGCTSFVLDWLIEGPRGYLETNPSTSPEHSFIAPDGKIASVSYSSTMDMAIIREVFYAIISASEVLSKSEDTLIQKARAAEPRLRPTQLAQDGSIMEWGLFHISQPPPKRSSDCRRLDRPATTLESHVREAQVPGRKGA
;
A
#
# COMPACT_ATOMS: atom_id res chain seq x y z
N MET A 1 -15.37 -25.45 -25.70
CA MET A 1 -15.22 -26.45 -24.62
C MET A 1 -16.37 -27.43 -24.79
N GLU A 2 -16.08 -28.70 -24.97
CA GLU A 2 -17.09 -29.73 -25.17
C GLU A 2 -17.77 -30.07 -23.83
N ASP A 3 -19.05 -30.47 -23.88
CA ASP A 3 -19.89 -30.76 -22.70
C ASP A 3 -19.30 -31.76 -21.67
N GLY A 4 -18.18 -32.41 -21.98
CA GLY A 4 -17.48 -33.32 -21.08
C GLY A 4 -16.64 -32.67 -19.99
N ASP A 5 -16.21 -31.42 -20.19
CA ASP A 5 -15.29 -30.74 -19.24
C ASP A 5 -16.03 -30.21 -17.99
N TRP A 6 -17.30 -29.87 -18.14
CA TRP A 6 -18.13 -29.43 -17.02
C TRP A 6 -18.47 -30.54 -16.03
N VAL A 7 -18.68 -31.76 -16.51
CA VAL A 7 -18.96 -32.94 -15.67
C VAL A 7 -17.74 -33.30 -14.81
N LEU A 8 -16.52 -33.06 -15.32
CA LEU A 8 -15.29 -33.30 -14.56
C LEU A 8 -15.09 -32.26 -13.44
N VAL A 9 -15.42 -30.99 -13.70
CA VAL A 9 -15.35 -29.91 -12.71
C VAL A 9 -16.43 -30.09 -11.63
N GLU A 10 -17.65 -30.48 -12.02
CA GLU A 10 -18.74 -30.74 -11.08
C GLU A 10 -18.45 -31.97 -10.18
N ASN A 11 -17.85 -33.00 -10.73
CA ASN A 11 -17.41 -34.19 -9.98
C ASN A 11 -16.21 -33.87 -9.06
N LEU A 12 -15.29 -32.97 -9.44
CA LEU A 12 -14.22 -32.49 -8.57
C LEU A 12 -14.77 -31.64 -7.42
N MET A 13 -15.73 -30.76 -7.71
CA MET A 13 -16.38 -29.91 -6.67
C MET A 13 -17.20 -30.76 -5.68
N ASN A 14 -17.86 -31.81 -6.14
CA ASN A 14 -18.62 -32.73 -5.28
C ASN A 14 -17.75 -33.74 -4.51
N SER A 15 -16.46 -33.87 -4.85
CA SER A 15 -15.50 -34.73 -4.15
C SER A 15 -14.68 -34.00 -3.08
N ILE A 16 -14.81 -32.67 -2.96
CA ILE A 16 -14.19 -31.91 -1.86
C ILE A 16 -15.02 -32.21 -0.60
N PRO A 17 -14.44 -32.85 0.43
CA PRO A 17 -15.17 -33.07 1.67
C PRO A 17 -15.56 -31.70 2.24
N MET A 18 -16.86 -31.53 2.53
CA MET A 18 -17.34 -30.39 3.31
C MET A 18 -16.58 -30.40 4.64
N VAL A 19 -15.70 -29.45 4.85
CA VAL A 19 -15.00 -29.28 6.12
C VAL A 19 -16.04 -28.82 7.15
N ASP A 20 -16.17 -29.57 8.25
CA ASP A 20 -17.04 -29.21 9.35
C ASP A 20 -16.74 -27.76 9.77
N SER A 21 -17.76 -26.91 9.78
CA SER A 21 -17.67 -25.48 10.12
C SER A 21 -17.22 -25.22 11.57
N GLU A 22 -17.08 -26.24 12.38
CA GLU A 22 -16.66 -26.16 13.79
C GLU A 22 -15.13 -26.01 14.00
N THR A 23 -14.30 -26.04 12.95
CA THR A 23 -12.83 -26.05 13.09
C THR A 23 -12.13 -24.77 12.64
N SER A 24 -12.78 -23.83 11.97
CA SER A 24 -12.15 -22.57 11.57
C SER A 24 -12.11 -21.55 12.71
N LYS A 25 -10.91 -21.05 13.02
CA LYS A 25 -10.79 -19.97 13.99
C LYS A 25 -11.28 -18.67 13.34
N PRO A 26 -11.91 -17.74 14.11
CA PRO A 26 -12.32 -16.44 13.62
C PRO A 26 -11.15 -15.66 13.00
N LEU A 27 -11.39 -14.97 11.89
CA LEU A 27 -10.40 -14.11 11.23
C LEU A 27 -10.26 -12.78 12.00
N LYS A 28 -9.67 -12.84 13.20
CA LYS A 28 -9.53 -11.71 14.11
C LYS A 28 -8.08 -11.48 14.53
N VAL A 29 -7.65 -10.22 14.45
CA VAL A 29 -6.43 -9.76 15.11
C VAL A 29 -6.80 -9.26 16.49
N THR A 30 -6.26 -9.88 17.54
CA THR A 30 -6.70 -9.67 18.92
C THR A 30 -5.58 -9.22 19.85
N PHE A 31 -5.94 -8.35 20.80
CA PHE A 31 -5.05 -7.79 21.81
C PHE A 31 -5.74 -7.74 23.18
N ASN A 32 -4.97 -7.89 24.25
CA ASN A 32 -5.45 -7.81 25.64
C ASN A 32 -4.97 -6.55 26.38
N GLY A 33 -4.70 -5.49 25.65
CA GLY A 33 -4.31 -4.19 26.19
C GLY A 33 -4.30 -3.08 25.15
N PRO A 34 -4.27 -1.80 25.58
CA PRO A 34 -4.11 -0.66 24.69
C PRO A 34 -2.82 -0.73 23.89
N ALA A 35 -2.79 -0.07 22.73
CA ALA A 35 -1.58 0.08 21.93
C ALA A 35 -0.50 0.86 22.72
N LYS A 36 0.74 0.39 22.64
CA LYS A 36 1.91 1.03 23.26
C LYS A 36 2.78 1.77 22.25
N SER A 37 2.58 1.46 20.98
CA SER A 37 3.25 2.08 19.85
C SER A 37 2.27 2.20 18.69
N TRP A 38 2.61 3.03 17.71
CA TRP A 38 1.78 3.20 16.51
C TRP A 38 1.51 1.86 15.79
N THR A 39 2.49 0.96 15.76
CA THR A 39 2.38 -0.36 15.13
C THR A 39 1.50 -1.36 15.89
N ASP A 40 1.11 -1.04 17.14
CA ASP A 40 0.15 -1.83 17.90
C ASP A 40 -1.29 -1.36 17.71
N ALA A 41 -1.49 -0.16 17.15
CA ALA A 41 -2.81 0.38 16.87
C ALA A 41 -3.48 -0.38 15.72
N ILE A 42 -4.82 -0.38 15.70
CA ILE A 42 -5.60 -1.07 14.67
C ILE A 42 -5.84 -0.13 13.49
N PRO A 43 -5.38 -0.46 12.27
CA PRO A 43 -5.70 0.30 11.09
C PRO A 43 -7.14 0.02 10.64
N ILE A 44 -7.90 1.08 10.35
CA ILE A 44 -9.17 1.03 9.61
C ILE A 44 -9.10 1.97 8.41
N GLY A 45 -9.87 1.70 7.36
CA GLY A 45 -9.85 2.55 6.17
C GLY A 45 -10.92 2.18 5.15
N ASN A 46 -11.21 3.13 4.27
CA ASN A 46 -12.20 3.00 3.20
C ASN A 46 -11.65 3.32 1.79
N GLY A 47 -10.32 3.29 1.66
CA GLY A 47 -9.60 3.68 0.44
C GLY A 47 -9.10 5.13 0.49
N ARG A 48 -9.92 6.08 0.98
CA ARG A 48 -9.62 7.51 1.03
C ARG A 48 -9.33 8.00 2.45
N LEU A 49 -10.21 7.66 3.40
CA LEU A 49 -10.02 7.96 4.83
C LEU A 49 -9.43 6.77 5.54
N GLY A 50 -8.40 7.00 6.32
CA GLY A 50 -7.78 6.00 7.18
C GLY A 50 -7.73 6.46 8.64
N ALA A 51 -7.74 5.51 9.56
CA ALA A 51 -7.48 5.80 10.96
C ALA A 51 -6.70 4.68 11.65
N MET A 52 -5.94 5.06 12.70
CA MET A 52 -5.26 4.13 13.61
C MET A 52 -5.92 4.23 14.99
N VAL A 53 -6.58 3.14 15.42
CA VAL A 53 -7.32 3.06 16.69
C VAL A 53 -6.40 2.49 17.77
N TRP A 54 -6.07 3.30 18.78
CA TRP A 54 -5.12 2.91 19.84
C TRP A 54 -5.77 2.05 20.94
N GLY A 55 -7.06 2.22 21.21
CA GLY A 55 -7.79 1.47 22.23
C GLY A 55 -7.45 1.88 23.66
N GLY A 56 -7.11 3.13 23.88
CA GLY A 56 -6.92 3.68 25.22
C GLY A 56 -8.23 3.73 26.00
N VAL A 57 -8.20 3.49 27.33
CA VAL A 57 -9.42 3.40 28.14
C VAL A 57 -9.87 4.77 28.65
N SER A 58 -9.10 5.40 29.53
CA SER A 58 -9.40 6.74 30.05
C SER A 58 -9.07 7.84 29.04
N SER A 59 -8.04 7.65 28.23
CA SER A 59 -7.66 8.54 27.15
C SER A 59 -7.47 7.75 25.87
N GLU A 60 -8.22 8.08 24.83
CA GLU A 60 -8.16 7.44 23.51
C GLU A 60 -7.66 8.42 22.47
N ILE A 61 -6.84 7.92 21.54
CA ILE A 61 -6.41 8.67 20.36
C ILE A 61 -6.80 7.84 19.12
N ILE A 62 -7.44 8.49 18.16
CA ILE A 62 -7.74 7.94 16.85
C ILE A 62 -7.04 8.84 15.83
N GLN A 63 -5.94 8.36 15.28
CA GLN A 63 -5.12 9.12 14.35
C GLN A 63 -5.67 8.99 12.93
N LEU A 64 -5.88 10.12 12.27
CA LEU A 64 -6.64 10.23 11.03
C LEU A 64 -5.72 10.51 9.85
N ASN A 65 -6.08 9.94 8.71
CA ASN A 65 -5.46 10.21 7.41
C ASN A 65 -6.52 10.45 6.35
N GLU A 66 -6.16 11.22 5.34
CA GLU A 66 -6.88 11.42 4.09
C GLU A 66 -5.87 11.34 2.94
N ASP A 67 -6.16 10.56 1.90
CA ASP A 67 -5.21 10.09 0.89
C ASP A 67 -4.59 11.20 0.02
N THR A 68 -5.21 12.37 -0.03
CA THR A 68 -4.75 13.50 -0.85
C THR A 68 -3.93 14.55 -0.10
N LEU A 69 -3.68 14.37 1.21
CA LEU A 69 -2.93 15.34 1.98
C LEU A 69 -1.42 15.16 1.77
N TRP A 70 -0.86 16.01 0.92
CA TRP A 70 0.55 16.04 0.58
C TRP A 70 1.11 17.45 0.63
N THR A 71 2.41 17.57 0.87
CA THR A 71 3.12 18.85 0.68
C THR A 71 3.22 19.20 -0.80
N GLY A 72 3.61 20.42 -1.08
CA GLY A 72 3.97 20.86 -2.42
C GLY A 72 2.82 21.32 -3.30
N THR A 73 3.15 21.51 -4.54
CA THR A 73 2.26 21.89 -5.64
C THR A 73 2.79 21.33 -6.95
N PRO A 74 1.95 21.16 -8.01
CA PRO A 74 2.44 20.76 -9.33
C PRO A 74 3.61 21.62 -9.80
N SER A 75 4.67 21.00 -10.24
CA SER A 75 5.87 21.70 -10.73
C SER A 75 6.40 21.07 -12.01
N ASP A 76 7.38 21.74 -12.63
CA ASP A 76 8.13 21.16 -13.72
C ASP A 76 9.25 20.28 -13.18
N TYR A 77 9.15 18.98 -13.44
CA TYR A 77 10.10 17.98 -12.97
C TYR A 77 11.22 17.69 -13.96
N THR A 78 11.28 18.40 -15.10
CA THR A 78 12.31 18.17 -16.12
C THR A 78 13.65 18.81 -15.73
N ASN A 79 14.73 18.24 -16.26
CA ASN A 79 16.07 18.77 -16.16
C ASN A 79 16.63 18.99 -17.57
N PRO A 80 16.64 20.24 -18.08
CA PRO A 80 17.12 20.55 -19.45
C PRO A 80 18.60 20.23 -19.68
N ASP A 81 19.40 20.12 -18.62
CA ASP A 81 20.84 19.80 -18.72
C ASP A 81 21.08 18.29 -18.79
N SER A 82 20.04 17.48 -18.60
CA SER A 82 20.15 16.00 -18.62
C SER A 82 20.69 15.42 -19.92
N PRO A 83 20.40 15.92 -21.14
CA PRO A 83 20.93 15.33 -22.38
C PRO A 83 22.46 15.40 -22.45
N GLU A 84 23.06 16.51 -22.01
CA GLU A 84 24.52 16.66 -21.97
C GLU A 84 25.12 15.76 -20.89
N ALA A 85 24.55 15.76 -19.69
CA ALA A 85 24.95 14.88 -18.59
C ALA A 85 24.82 13.39 -18.96
N LEU A 86 23.76 13.00 -19.66
CA LEU A 86 23.56 11.63 -20.16
C LEU A 86 24.66 11.23 -21.14
N SER A 87 25.01 12.11 -22.07
CA SER A 87 26.10 11.87 -23.03
C SER A 87 27.43 11.68 -22.32
N GLN A 88 27.71 12.48 -21.27
CA GLN A 88 28.91 12.34 -20.44
C GLN A 88 28.93 10.98 -19.70
N VAL A 89 27.82 10.62 -19.03
CA VAL A 89 27.73 9.35 -18.29
C VAL A 89 27.88 8.16 -19.22
N ARG A 90 27.23 8.17 -20.40
CA ARG A 90 27.39 7.13 -21.43
C ARG A 90 28.84 6.96 -21.85
N ASN A 91 29.53 8.05 -22.14
CA ASN A 91 30.94 8.01 -22.53
C ASN A 91 31.83 7.42 -21.41
N LEU A 92 31.57 7.76 -20.16
CA LEU A 92 32.32 7.20 -19.03
C LEU A 92 32.09 5.69 -18.91
N VAL A 93 30.85 5.22 -19.04
CA VAL A 93 30.49 3.79 -19.02
C VAL A 93 31.17 3.06 -20.20
N ASP A 94 31.12 3.62 -21.40
CA ASP A 94 31.73 3.05 -22.61
C ASP A 94 33.26 2.89 -22.50
N ASN A 95 33.90 3.77 -21.73
CA ASN A 95 35.33 3.70 -21.43
C ASN A 95 35.68 2.89 -20.18
N GLY A 96 34.72 2.19 -19.57
CA GLY A 96 34.92 1.37 -18.37
C GLY A 96 35.16 2.17 -17.08
N LYS A 97 34.86 3.46 -17.08
CA LYS A 97 35.06 4.39 -15.95
C LYS A 97 33.82 4.45 -15.05
N TYR A 98 33.42 3.30 -14.48
CA TYR A 98 32.14 3.14 -13.78
C TYR A 98 32.01 3.96 -12.51
N THR A 99 33.13 4.16 -11.79
CA THR A 99 33.13 5.01 -10.59
C THR A 99 32.88 6.46 -10.97
N GLU A 100 33.59 6.99 -11.98
CA GLU A 100 33.38 8.34 -12.50
C GLU A 100 31.95 8.49 -13.07
N ALA A 101 31.41 7.46 -13.75
CA ALA A 101 30.04 7.46 -14.27
C ALA A 101 29.02 7.53 -13.14
N THR A 102 29.24 6.80 -12.04
CA THR A 102 28.38 6.83 -10.85
C THR A 102 28.37 8.22 -10.19
N GLU A 103 29.53 8.88 -10.11
CA GLU A 103 29.67 10.24 -9.61
C GLU A 103 28.99 11.26 -10.54
N ALA A 104 29.19 11.13 -11.85
CA ALA A 104 28.60 12.05 -12.84
C ALA A 104 27.08 11.91 -12.96
N ALA A 105 26.51 10.77 -12.59
CA ALA A 105 25.09 10.49 -12.68
C ALA A 105 24.22 11.45 -11.83
N VAL A 106 24.78 12.12 -10.83
CA VAL A 106 24.06 13.12 -10.02
C VAL A 106 23.53 14.29 -10.86
N ASN A 107 24.19 14.57 -11.99
CA ASN A 107 23.77 15.65 -12.91
C ASN A 107 22.49 15.30 -13.70
N LEU A 108 22.04 14.04 -13.64
CA LEU A 108 20.78 13.58 -14.20
C LEU A 108 19.60 13.73 -13.25
N PHE A 109 19.86 14.02 -11.98
CA PHE A 109 18.82 14.08 -10.95
C PHE A 109 18.02 15.38 -11.05
N GLY A 110 16.76 15.28 -10.61
CA GLY A 110 15.87 16.41 -10.38
C GLY A 110 15.62 16.60 -8.89
N ASN A 111 14.54 17.30 -8.57
CA ASN A 111 14.10 17.52 -7.19
C ASN A 111 13.64 16.21 -6.55
N THR A 112 13.66 16.17 -5.21
CA THR A 112 13.05 15.06 -4.44
C THR A 112 11.52 15.08 -4.54
N THR A 113 10.88 14.01 -4.05
CA THR A 113 9.42 13.91 -3.95
C THR A 113 8.86 14.81 -2.87
N GLU A 114 7.59 15.16 -2.96
CA GLU A 114 6.81 15.74 -1.88
C GLU A 114 6.44 14.68 -0.84
N VAL A 115 5.85 15.09 0.29
CA VAL A 115 5.69 14.26 1.50
C VAL A 115 4.21 14.07 1.83
N PHE A 116 3.80 12.81 2.04
CA PHE A 116 2.45 12.48 2.52
C PHE A 116 2.26 12.97 3.96
N GLN A 117 1.12 13.61 4.24
CA GLN A 117 0.82 14.25 5.52
C GLN A 117 -0.29 13.51 6.27
N LEU A 118 -0.26 13.60 7.60
CA LEU A 118 -1.37 13.21 8.46
C LEU A 118 -2.53 14.22 8.34
N LEU A 119 -3.76 13.82 8.70
CA LEU A 119 -4.89 14.75 8.83
C LEU A 119 -4.95 15.35 10.24
N GLY A 120 -4.90 14.51 11.26
CA GLY A 120 -5.02 14.94 12.67
C GLY A 120 -5.45 13.80 13.57
N ASP A 121 -5.91 14.13 14.77
CA ASP A 121 -6.30 13.20 15.81
C ASP A 121 -7.70 13.53 16.33
N ILE A 122 -8.56 12.51 16.53
CA ILE A 122 -9.67 12.58 17.47
C ILE A 122 -9.12 12.19 18.84
N LYS A 123 -9.35 13.01 19.85
CA LYS A 123 -8.98 12.72 21.23
C LYS A 123 -10.23 12.58 22.07
N LEU A 124 -10.37 11.43 22.76
CA LEU A 124 -11.45 11.20 23.70
C LEU A 124 -10.85 11.14 25.12
N GLN A 125 -11.45 11.83 26.06
CA GLN A 125 -11.06 11.81 27.45
C GLN A 125 -12.26 11.43 28.32
N PHE A 126 -12.18 10.28 28.97
CA PHE A 126 -13.14 9.81 29.94
C PHE A 126 -12.71 10.25 31.35
N ASP A 127 -13.62 10.19 32.30
CA ASP A 127 -13.31 10.55 33.68
C ASP A 127 -12.33 9.58 34.36
N ASP A 128 -11.81 9.95 35.52
CA ASP A 128 -10.79 9.20 36.26
C ASP A 128 -11.26 7.80 36.73
N SER A 129 -12.56 7.52 36.75
CA SER A 129 -13.08 6.19 37.08
C SER A 129 -12.63 5.15 36.07
N HIS A 130 -12.41 5.56 34.82
CA HIS A 130 -11.91 4.70 33.76
C HIS A 130 -10.44 4.28 33.94
N LEU A 131 -9.67 4.93 34.81
CA LEU A 131 -8.32 4.47 35.19
C LEU A 131 -8.37 3.15 35.99
N ALA A 132 -9.50 2.85 36.64
CA ALA A 132 -9.73 1.64 37.42
C ALA A 132 -10.40 0.50 36.63
N TYR A 133 -10.26 0.51 35.28
CA TYR A 133 -10.81 -0.56 34.45
C TYR A 133 -10.20 -1.93 34.78
N SER A 134 -10.96 -2.99 34.59
CA SER A 134 -10.48 -4.36 34.78
C SER A 134 -9.68 -4.82 33.57
N GLU A 135 -8.38 -5.06 33.74
CA GLU A 135 -7.50 -5.60 32.69
C GLU A 135 -7.97 -6.99 32.22
N GLU A 136 -8.61 -7.79 33.09
CA GLU A 136 -9.12 -9.11 32.73
C GLU A 136 -10.30 -9.05 31.75
N THR A 137 -11.05 -7.93 31.77
CA THR A 137 -12.20 -7.72 30.87
C THR A 137 -11.82 -6.94 29.62
N TYR A 138 -10.58 -6.42 29.56
CA TYR A 138 -10.13 -5.65 28.41
C TYR A 138 -9.90 -6.59 27.22
N HIS A 139 -10.59 -6.28 26.13
CA HIS A 139 -10.44 -6.97 24.85
C HIS A 139 -10.48 -5.97 23.71
N ARG A 140 -9.47 -6.01 22.84
CA ARG A 140 -9.40 -5.20 21.62
C ARG A 140 -9.17 -6.11 20.43
N GLU A 141 -9.98 -5.96 19.38
CA GLU A 141 -9.91 -6.79 18.19
C GLU A 141 -10.13 -5.99 16.90
N LEU A 142 -9.55 -6.48 15.81
CA LEU A 142 -9.98 -6.20 14.45
C LEU A 142 -10.61 -7.46 13.89
N ASP A 143 -11.88 -7.40 13.59
CA ASP A 143 -12.64 -8.46 12.92
C ASP A 143 -12.54 -8.25 11.41
N LEU A 144 -11.81 -9.16 10.72
CA LEU A 144 -11.59 -9.05 9.27
C LEU A 144 -12.84 -9.38 8.45
N ASP A 145 -13.78 -10.17 8.97
CA ASP A 145 -15.02 -10.47 8.26
C ASP A 145 -15.95 -9.25 8.17
N THR A 146 -15.80 -8.31 9.10
CA THR A 146 -16.64 -7.12 9.19
C THR A 146 -15.88 -5.81 9.05
N ALA A 147 -14.56 -5.85 8.87
CA ALA A 147 -13.67 -4.67 8.86
C ALA A 147 -13.95 -3.70 10.02
N THR A 148 -14.22 -4.25 11.21
CA THR A 148 -14.62 -3.47 12.38
C THR A 148 -13.61 -3.65 13.50
N ALA A 149 -13.07 -2.54 14.01
CA ALA A 149 -12.27 -2.52 15.23
C ALA A 149 -13.20 -2.38 16.45
N ARG A 150 -13.06 -3.28 17.41
CA ARG A 150 -13.85 -3.30 18.64
C ARG A 150 -12.97 -3.25 19.87
N LEU A 151 -13.43 -2.52 20.87
CA LEU A 151 -12.85 -2.44 22.20
C LEU A 151 -13.95 -2.73 23.23
N ARG A 152 -13.68 -3.63 24.18
CA ARG A 152 -14.55 -3.90 25.34
C ARG A 152 -13.73 -3.87 26.61
N TYR A 153 -14.29 -3.32 27.68
CA TYR A 153 -13.71 -3.30 29.02
C TYR A 153 -14.79 -2.98 30.05
N SER A 154 -14.53 -3.28 31.32
CA SER A 154 -15.44 -2.98 32.42
C SER A 154 -14.81 -1.99 33.40
N VAL A 155 -15.66 -1.07 33.90
CA VAL A 155 -15.34 -0.16 35.01
C VAL A 155 -16.40 -0.40 36.10
N GLY A 156 -16.01 -0.94 37.21
CA GLY A 156 -16.97 -1.40 38.21
C GLY A 156 -17.91 -2.46 37.65
N ASP A 157 -19.21 -2.16 37.64
CA ASP A 157 -20.27 -3.05 37.13
C ASP A 157 -20.86 -2.55 35.76
N VAL A 158 -20.16 -1.65 35.08
CA VAL A 158 -20.52 -1.16 33.76
C VAL A 158 -19.55 -1.73 32.74
N GLU A 159 -20.08 -2.40 31.71
CA GLU A 159 -19.33 -2.81 30.52
C GLU A 159 -19.43 -1.72 29.47
N TYR A 160 -18.30 -1.32 28.90
CA TYR A 160 -18.19 -0.36 27.81
C TYR A 160 -17.78 -1.06 26.52
N THR A 161 -18.41 -0.67 25.42
CA THR A 161 -18.06 -1.11 24.07
C THR A 161 -17.81 0.09 23.19
N ARG A 162 -16.72 0.05 22.41
CA ARG A 162 -16.44 1.01 21.34
C ARG A 162 -16.27 0.25 20.02
N GLU A 163 -16.95 0.68 18.98
CA GLU A 163 -16.90 0.10 17.66
C GLU A 163 -16.46 1.16 16.66
N HIS A 164 -15.52 0.81 15.79
CA HIS A 164 -14.94 1.72 14.80
C HIS A 164 -14.91 1.04 13.44
N PHE A 165 -15.41 1.71 12.42
CA PHE A 165 -15.27 1.27 11.04
C PHE A 165 -15.22 2.46 10.08
N ALA A 166 -14.71 2.23 8.87
CA ALA A 166 -14.66 3.23 7.80
C ALA A 166 -15.53 2.76 6.63
N SER A 167 -16.67 3.42 6.41
CA SER A 167 -17.60 3.11 5.32
C SER A 167 -17.10 3.70 4.00
N ASN A 168 -16.94 2.86 2.97
CA ASN A 168 -16.61 3.34 1.63
C ASN A 168 -17.81 3.99 0.94
N PRO A 169 -19.02 3.38 0.91
CA PRO A 169 -20.17 3.98 0.24
C PRO A 169 -20.61 5.33 0.83
N ASP A 170 -20.37 5.55 2.12
CA ASP A 170 -20.77 6.77 2.82
C ASP A 170 -19.59 7.75 3.03
N GLN A 171 -18.36 7.33 2.73
CA GLN A 171 -17.13 8.11 2.88
C GLN A 171 -16.95 8.71 4.28
N VAL A 172 -17.27 7.91 5.32
CA VAL A 172 -17.29 8.32 6.72
C VAL A 172 -16.56 7.32 7.61
N ILE A 173 -15.85 7.82 8.62
CA ILE A 173 -15.38 7.00 9.75
C ILE A 173 -16.43 7.11 10.85
N VAL A 174 -16.92 5.96 11.31
CA VAL A 174 -17.98 5.82 12.31
C VAL A 174 -17.39 5.28 13.60
N ILE A 175 -17.67 5.94 14.72
CA ILE A 175 -17.26 5.54 16.05
C ILE A 175 -18.51 5.51 16.94
N LYS A 176 -18.85 4.33 17.46
CA LYS A 176 -19.93 4.16 18.42
C LYS A 176 -19.39 3.81 19.78
N ILE A 177 -19.84 4.51 20.80
CA ILE A 177 -19.50 4.29 22.20
C ILE A 177 -20.79 3.96 22.94
N SER A 178 -20.82 2.88 23.71
CA SER A 178 -21.99 2.48 24.50
C SER A 178 -21.59 1.89 25.84
N GLY A 179 -22.46 2.04 26.83
CA GLY A 179 -22.32 1.44 28.14
C GLY A 179 -23.50 0.49 28.44
N SER A 180 -23.25 -0.53 29.27
CA SER A 180 -24.29 -1.51 29.64
C SER A 180 -25.35 -0.97 30.60
N LYS A 181 -25.16 0.23 31.16
CA LYS A 181 -26.13 0.93 32.03
C LYS A 181 -26.58 2.24 31.41
N LEU A 182 -27.82 2.59 31.65
CA LEU A 182 -28.39 3.88 31.20
C LEU A 182 -27.60 5.05 31.80
N GLY A 183 -27.33 6.07 30.99
CA GLY A 183 -26.63 7.27 31.41
C GLY A 183 -25.16 7.08 31.80
N SER A 184 -24.53 5.96 31.43
CA SER A 184 -23.14 5.69 31.83
C SER A 184 -22.07 6.26 30.91
N VAL A 185 -22.45 6.77 29.75
CA VAL A 185 -21.49 7.31 28.77
C VAL A 185 -21.26 8.79 29.00
N SER A 186 -20.08 9.15 29.45
CA SER A 186 -19.62 10.53 29.65
C SER A 186 -18.16 10.66 29.23
N PHE A 187 -17.84 11.65 28.38
CA PHE A 187 -16.47 11.91 27.90
C PHE A 187 -16.39 13.27 27.24
N THR A 188 -15.17 13.79 27.08
CA THR A 188 -14.92 14.92 26.19
C THR A 188 -14.31 14.44 24.89
N VAL A 189 -14.60 15.16 23.78
CA VAL A 189 -14.03 14.93 22.47
C VAL A 189 -13.49 16.20 21.87
N SER A 190 -12.30 16.11 21.24
CA SER A 190 -11.69 17.22 20.52
C SER A 190 -11.02 16.73 19.22
N LEU A 191 -10.85 17.68 18.29
CA LEU A 191 -10.01 17.49 17.09
C LEU A 191 -8.75 18.33 17.23
N ASP A 192 -7.61 17.77 16.78
CA ASP A 192 -6.32 18.45 16.76
C ASP A 192 -5.47 17.97 15.58
N SER A 193 -4.53 18.76 15.12
CA SER A 193 -3.60 18.40 14.05
C SER A 193 -2.21 18.93 14.31
N LYS A 194 -1.20 18.28 13.75
CA LYS A 194 0.17 18.80 13.70
C LYS A 194 0.39 19.79 12.53
N LEU A 195 -0.56 19.85 11.59
CA LEU A 195 -0.57 20.81 10.49
C LEU A 195 -1.11 22.18 10.96
N ASP A 196 -0.86 23.22 10.16
CA ASP A 196 -1.47 24.54 10.38
C ASP A 196 -3.00 24.41 10.24
N HIS A 197 -3.73 24.67 11.32
CA HIS A 197 -5.18 24.48 11.39
C HIS A 197 -5.86 25.39 12.41
N HIS A 198 -7.17 25.47 12.33
CA HIS A 198 -8.02 26.01 13.38
C HIS A 198 -9.29 25.18 13.51
N CYS A 199 -9.87 25.19 14.71
CA CYS A 199 -11.12 24.51 14.99
C CYS A 199 -12.22 25.49 15.42
N TYR A 200 -13.47 25.15 15.14
CA TYR A 200 -14.63 25.85 15.65
C TYR A 200 -15.84 24.90 15.79
N ILE A 201 -16.78 25.29 16.65
CA ILE A 201 -18.00 24.52 16.89
C ILE A 201 -19.13 25.03 15.97
N ASN A 202 -19.79 24.12 15.28
CA ASN A 202 -20.97 24.39 14.45
C ASN A 202 -22.20 23.71 15.04
N GLY A 203 -23.29 24.48 15.24
CA GLY A 203 -24.57 23.94 15.69
C GLY A 203 -24.60 23.31 17.09
N GLY A 204 -23.50 23.36 17.84
CA GLY A 204 -23.38 22.83 19.21
C GLY A 204 -23.07 21.33 19.33
N SER A 205 -23.04 20.58 18.23
CA SER A 205 -22.70 19.14 18.20
C SER A 205 -21.64 18.78 17.16
N GLN A 206 -21.12 19.74 16.43
CA GLN A 206 -20.10 19.51 15.41
C GLN A 206 -18.82 20.26 15.73
N ILE A 207 -17.67 19.56 15.58
CA ILE A 207 -16.36 20.20 15.56
C ILE A 207 -15.90 20.22 14.11
N ILE A 208 -15.56 21.43 13.63
CA ILE A 208 -14.99 21.61 12.29
C ILE A 208 -13.53 22.04 12.46
N MET A 209 -12.64 21.28 11.84
CA MET A 209 -11.22 21.59 11.75
C MET A 209 -10.88 21.93 10.30
N GLU A 210 -10.35 23.10 10.07
CA GLU A 210 -9.87 23.57 8.77
C GLU A 210 -8.37 23.82 8.83
N GLY A 211 -7.65 23.40 7.80
CA GLY A 211 -6.21 23.52 7.78
C GLY A 211 -5.60 23.47 6.39
N SER A 212 -4.29 23.45 6.34
CA SER A 212 -3.55 23.34 5.08
C SER A 212 -2.24 22.57 5.21
N CYS A 213 -1.94 21.76 4.21
CA CYS A 213 -0.61 21.21 4.04
C CYS A 213 0.39 22.30 3.63
N PRO A 214 1.69 22.13 3.92
CA PRO A 214 2.74 23.02 3.40
C PRO A 214 2.78 22.99 1.87
N GLY A 215 2.82 24.15 1.23
CA GLY A 215 2.91 24.28 -0.23
C GLY A 215 4.31 23.99 -0.81
N LYS A 216 5.25 23.62 0.04
CA LYS A 216 6.58 23.09 -0.30
C LYS A 216 7.01 22.12 0.78
N ARG A 217 7.76 21.10 0.39
CA ARG A 217 8.47 20.26 1.35
C ARG A 217 9.26 21.15 2.32
N ILE A 218 9.06 20.99 3.64
CA ILE A 218 9.79 21.74 4.64
C ILE A 218 11.07 20.97 4.97
N PRO A 219 12.27 21.53 4.70
CA PRO A 219 13.48 21.05 5.33
C PRO A 219 13.34 21.26 6.85
N PRO A 220 13.92 20.41 7.73
CA PRO A 220 13.71 20.44 9.18
C PRO A 220 14.14 21.77 9.89
N LYS A 221 14.45 22.85 9.17
CA LYS A 221 15.00 24.11 9.71
C LYS A 221 14.43 25.40 9.09
N VAL A 222 13.30 25.37 8.39
CA VAL A 222 12.67 26.59 7.88
C VAL A 222 11.80 27.23 8.95
N LYS A 223 11.93 28.56 9.14
CA LYS A 223 11.11 29.32 10.10
C LYS A 223 9.65 29.28 9.66
N GLU A 224 8.74 29.06 10.62
CA GLU A 224 7.31 29.29 10.46
C GLU A 224 7.05 30.63 9.76
N GLY A 225 6.23 30.62 8.72
CA GLY A 225 5.79 31.84 8.02
C GLY A 225 6.22 31.97 6.56
N ASP A 226 7.28 31.27 6.11
CA ASP A 226 7.79 31.41 4.73
C ASP A 226 7.28 30.31 3.77
N ASN A 227 6.42 29.38 4.23
CA ASN A 227 5.90 28.31 3.40
C ASN A 227 4.51 28.68 2.86
N PRO A 228 4.30 28.72 1.53
CA PRO A 228 2.98 28.97 0.98
C PRO A 228 2.02 27.83 1.35
N LYS A 229 0.73 28.14 1.47
CA LYS A 229 -0.31 27.14 1.70
C LYS A 229 -0.41 26.20 0.49
N GLY A 230 -0.39 24.91 0.75
CA GLY A 230 -0.61 23.83 -0.22
C GLY A 230 -2.08 23.40 -0.28
N ILE A 231 -2.29 22.10 -0.27
CA ILE A 231 -3.63 21.50 -0.25
C ILE A 231 -4.32 21.91 1.05
N GLN A 232 -5.52 22.48 0.91
CA GLN A 232 -6.40 22.80 2.03
C GLN A 232 -7.25 21.59 2.39
N PHE A 233 -7.60 21.45 3.66
CA PHE A 233 -8.46 20.35 4.13
C PHE A 233 -9.49 20.85 5.15
N SER A 234 -10.55 20.08 5.28
CA SER A 234 -11.51 20.21 6.37
C SER A 234 -11.90 18.84 6.88
N ALA A 235 -11.94 18.69 8.20
CA ALA A 235 -12.52 17.55 8.89
C ALA A 235 -13.72 17.99 9.72
N VAL A 236 -14.85 17.32 9.56
CA VAL A 236 -16.09 17.56 10.31
C VAL A 236 -16.37 16.34 11.17
N LEU A 237 -16.37 16.53 12.48
CA LEU A 237 -16.77 15.53 13.46
C LEU A 237 -18.17 15.86 13.95
N ASP A 238 -19.16 15.06 13.61
CA ASP A 238 -20.55 15.18 14.08
C ASP A 238 -20.78 14.24 15.25
N LEU A 239 -21.37 14.76 16.31
CA LEU A 239 -21.63 14.04 17.56
C LEU A 239 -23.13 13.91 17.79
N GLN A 240 -23.59 12.67 17.93
CA GLN A 240 -24.97 12.28 18.22
C GLN A 240 -25.01 11.46 19.50
N ILE A 241 -26.07 11.59 20.28
CA ILE A 241 -26.26 10.87 21.56
C ILE A 241 -27.67 10.28 21.65
N SER A 242 -27.91 9.42 22.62
CA SER A 242 -29.23 8.83 22.89
C SER A 242 -30.29 9.87 23.24
N ASP A 243 -31.50 9.70 22.72
CA ASP A 243 -32.62 10.58 22.98
C ASP A 243 -33.01 10.60 24.47
N GLY A 244 -33.15 11.80 25.03
CA GLY A 244 -33.86 12.06 26.28
C GLY A 244 -33.09 11.91 27.59
N ILE A 245 -31.84 11.44 27.59
CA ILE A 245 -31.05 11.27 28.82
C ILE A 245 -29.72 12.04 28.78
N GLY A 246 -29.00 12.02 27.67
CA GLY A 246 -27.69 12.67 27.56
C GLY A 246 -27.73 14.16 27.22
N ILE A 247 -26.64 14.86 27.51
CA ILE A 247 -26.43 16.27 27.18
C ILE A 247 -25.10 16.44 26.43
N ILE A 248 -25.11 17.25 25.37
CA ILE A 248 -23.88 17.75 24.72
C ILE A 248 -23.63 19.18 25.21
N ARG A 249 -22.43 19.47 25.69
CA ARG A 249 -21.99 20.82 26.07
C ARG A 249 -20.80 21.24 25.24
N VAL A 250 -20.75 22.50 24.90
CA VAL A 250 -19.58 23.14 24.30
C VAL A 250 -18.69 23.65 25.43
N LEU A 251 -17.48 23.11 25.55
CA LEU A 251 -16.50 23.55 26.55
C LEU A 251 -15.67 24.74 26.03
N ASP A 252 -15.22 24.63 24.79
CA ASP A 252 -14.46 25.64 24.07
C ASP A 252 -14.64 25.52 22.54
N ASN A 253 -13.83 26.20 21.76
CA ASN A 253 -13.93 26.23 20.30
C ASN A 253 -13.51 24.92 19.61
N MET A 254 -12.98 23.94 20.32
CA MET A 254 -12.49 22.68 19.77
C MET A 254 -12.93 21.43 20.56
N THR A 255 -13.67 21.62 21.67
CA THR A 255 -14.00 20.54 22.61
C THR A 255 -15.50 20.50 22.90
N LEU A 256 -16.07 19.32 22.71
CA LEU A 256 -17.42 18.98 23.15
C LEU A 256 -17.38 18.00 24.31
N GLU A 257 -18.33 18.10 25.23
CA GLU A 257 -18.55 17.17 26.34
C GLU A 257 -19.89 16.44 26.14
N VAL A 258 -19.86 15.14 26.32
CA VAL A 258 -21.05 14.29 26.48
C VAL A 258 -21.18 13.95 27.96
N GLU A 259 -22.37 14.16 28.53
CA GLU A 259 -22.66 13.81 29.92
C GLU A 259 -23.91 12.94 30.00
N GLY A 260 -23.80 11.77 30.61
CA GLY A 260 -24.92 10.93 31.02
C GLY A 260 -25.73 10.30 29.89
N SER A 261 -25.11 9.94 28.77
CA SER A 261 -25.79 9.28 27.64
C SER A 261 -25.73 7.75 27.74
N ASP A 262 -26.63 7.05 27.07
CA ASP A 262 -26.58 5.57 26.94
C ASP A 262 -25.59 5.14 25.87
N TRP A 263 -25.50 5.94 24.82
CA TRP A 263 -24.57 5.78 23.72
C TRP A 263 -24.22 7.13 23.10
N ALA A 264 -23.07 7.18 22.43
CA ALA A 264 -22.67 8.26 21.58
C ALA A 264 -22.21 7.72 20.22
N LEU A 265 -22.54 8.44 19.16
CA LEU A 265 -22.12 8.16 17.79
C LEU A 265 -21.36 9.36 17.25
N LEU A 266 -20.13 9.13 16.81
CA LEU A 266 -19.27 10.12 16.21
C LEU A 266 -19.11 9.76 14.72
N LEU A 267 -19.38 10.71 13.84
CA LEU A 267 -19.24 10.60 12.40
C LEU A 267 -18.14 11.57 11.96
N LEU A 268 -17.02 11.04 11.47
CA LEU A 268 -15.94 11.84 10.92
C LEU A 268 -15.98 11.81 9.40
N LEU A 269 -16.08 12.98 8.79
CA LEU A 269 -15.96 13.19 7.36
C LEU A 269 -14.82 14.18 7.12
N ALA A 270 -14.04 13.97 6.06
CA ALA A 270 -13.00 14.92 5.68
C ALA A 270 -12.95 15.06 4.16
N SER A 271 -12.51 16.20 3.71
CA SER A 271 -12.32 16.53 2.30
C SER A 271 -11.11 17.44 2.13
N SER A 272 -10.57 17.49 0.93
CA SER A 272 -9.45 18.36 0.58
C SER A 272 -9.71 19.18 -0.68
N SER A 273 -8.89 20.20 -0.90
CA SER A 273 -8.93 21.02 -2.12
C SER A 273 -8.22 20.36 -3.31
N PHE A 274 -7.71 19.15 -3.17
CA PHE A 274 -7.07 18.44 -4.29
C PHE A 274 -8.07 18.13 -5.40
N GLU A 275 -7.74 18.46 -6.64
CA GLU A 275 -8.55 18.16 -7.83
C GLU A 275 -7.85 17.16 -8.76
N SER A 276 -6.57 17.37 -9.01
CA SER A 276 -5.75 16.52 -9.86
C SER A 276 -4.26 16.78 -9.62
N PRO A 277 -3.38 15.87 -10.05
CA PRO A 277 -1.92 16.07 -9.99
C PRO A 277 -1.41 17.33 -10.72
N PHE A 278 -2.23 17.91 -11.60
CA PHE A 278 -1.88 19.02 -12.48
C PHE A 278 -2.52 20.35 -12.07
N THR A 279 -3.44 20.32 -11.10
CA THR A 279 -4.14 21.52 -10.63
C THR A 279 -3.46 22.08 -9.39
N LYS A 280 -3.00 23.33 -9.44
CA LYS A 280 -2.43 23.99 -8.26
C LYS A 280 -3.50 24.15 -7.16
N PRO A 281 -3.18 23.90 -5.88
CA PRO A 281 -4.14 24.08 -4.79
C PRO A 281 -4.79 25.46 -4.78
N SER A 282 -4.01 26.53 -5.12
CA SER A 282 -4.52 27.90 -5.21
C SER A 282 -5.50 28.16 -6.35
N ALA A 283 -5.60 27.26 -7.33
CA ALA A 283 -6.54 27.35 -8.45
C ALA A 283 -7.76 26.43 -8.26
N SER A 284 -7.77 25.60 -7.24
CA SER A 284 -8.90 24.71 -6.94
C SER A 284 -10.14 25.51 -6.60
N LYS A 285 -11.28 25.02 -7.09
CA LYS A 285 -12.61 25.54 -6.80
C LYS A 285 -13.33 24.76 -5.71
N LYS A 286 -12.72 23.66 -5.24
CA LYS A 286 -13.30 22.86 -4.16
C LYS A 286 -13.21 23.63 -2.85
N ASP A 287 -14.30 23.65 -2.13
CA ASP A 287 -14.36 24.07 -0.73
C ASP A 287 -14.49 22.84 0.16
N PRO A 288 -13.41 22.42 0.83
CA PRO A 288 -13.39 21.19 1.63
C PRO A 288 -14.47 21.14 2.71
N THR A 289 -14.75 22.28 3.36
CA THR A 289 -15.76 22.36 4.41
C THR A 289 -17.16 22.17 3.87
N SER A 290 -17.50 22.85 2.76
CA SER A 290 -18.80 22.66 2.11
C SER A 290 -18.98 21.24 1.58
N GLU A 291 -17.93 20.59 1.09
CA GLU A 291 -17.99 19.19 0.64
C GLU A 291 -18.22 18.23 1.79
N SER A 292 -17.46 18.37 2.90
CA SER A 292 -17.63 17.55 4.10
C SER A 292 -19.01 17.71 4.73
N LEU A 293 -19.52 18.95 4.83
CA LEU A 293 -20.88 19.22 5.34
C LEU A 293 -21.98 18.68 4.40
N ARG A 294 -21.75 18.68 3.09
CA ARG A 294 -22.68 18.07 2.12
C ARG A 294 -22.74 16.55 2.27
N ALA A 295 -21.57 15.92 2.41
CA ALA A 295 -21.47 14.49 2.68
C ALA A 295 -22.16 14.12 4.01
N LEU A 296 -21.93 14.92 5.07
CA LEU A 296 -22.61 14.72 6.35
C LEU A 296 -24.14 14.78 6.21
N LYS A 297 -24.68 15.72 5.43
CA LYS A 297 -26.13 15.80 5.20
C LYS A 297 -26.70 14.54 4.55
N SER A 298 -25.95 13.87 3.70
CA SER A 298 -26.40 12.61 3.07
C SER A 298 -26.43 11.43 4.05
N THR A 299 -25.63 11.48 5.11
CA THR A 299 -25.58 10.46 6.17
C THR A 299 -26.44 10.79 7.40
N ALA A 300 -26.88 12.05 7.55
CA ALA A 300 -27.56 12.56 8.77
C ALA A 300 -28.88 11.84 9.10
N ASN A 301 -29.54 11.21 8.12
CA ASN A 301 -30.78 10.45 8.32
C ASN A 301 -30.57 8.95 8.45
N LEU A 302 -29.31 8.48 8.39
CA LEU A 302 -28.97 7.07 8.52
C LEU A 302 -28.72 6.73 9.99
N SER A 303 -29.34 5.66 10.45
CA SER A 303 -29.02 5.12 11.78
C SER A 303 -27.64 4.45 11.76
N TYR A 304 -27.08 4.20 12.93
CA TYR A 304 -25.87 3.36 13.05
C TYR A 304 -26.04 2.02 12.33
N SER A 305 -27.20 1.40 12.46
CA SER A 305 -27.51 0.11 11.80
C SER A 305 -27.53 0.21 10.29
N ASP A 306 -28.03 1.32 9.73
CA ASP A 306 -28.04 1.56 8.29
C ASP A 306 -26.60 1.76 7.76
N LEU A 307 -25.79 2.60 8.45
CA LEU A 307 -24.40 2.84 8.10
C LEU A 307 -23.58 1.54 8.17
N TYR A 308 -23.80 0.75 9.22
CA TYR A 308 -23.10 -0.53 9.40
C TYR A 308 -23.51 -1.56 8.34
N ALA A 309 -24.80 -1.67 8.02
CA ALA A 309 -25.27 -2.57 6.98
C ALA A 309 -24.70 -2.22 5.60
N ARG A 310 -24.64 -0.93 5.25
CA ARG A 310 -24.06 -0.46 3.99
C ARG A 310 -22.55 -0.70 3.93
N HIS A 311 -21.84 -0.46 5.05
CA HIS A 311 -20.44 -0.79 5.19
C HIS A 311 -20.18 -2.29 4.99
N LEU A 312 -20.98 -3.16 5.63
CA LEU A 312 -20.84 -4.61 5.49
C LEU A 312 -21.11 -5.08 4.06
N ASP A 313 -22.19 -4.59 3.43
CA ASP A 313 -22.55 -4.97 2.07
C ASP A 313 -21.41 -4.67 1.08
N ASP A 314 -20.85 -3.46 1.14
CA ASP A 314 -19.72 -3.07 0.30
C ASP A 314 -18.46 -3.90 0.60
N TYR A 315 -18.04 -3.96 1.86
CA TYR A 315 -16.80 -4.61 2.24
C TYR A 315 -16.84 -6.13 2.00
N GLN A 316 -17.91 -6.79 2.41
CA GLN A 316 -18.05 -8.24 2.28
C GLN A 316 -18.19 -8.68 0.82
N ASN A 317 -18.76 -7.84 -0.04
CA ASN A 317 -18.78 -8.09 -1.47
C ASN A 317 -17.38 -8.24 -2.09
N LEU A 318 -16.36 -7.62 -1.49
CA LEU A 318 -14.96 -7.79 -1.87
C LEU A 318 -14.27 -8.88 -1.05
N PHE A 319 -14.42 -8.85 0.27
CA PHE A 319 -13.65 -9.69 1.17
C PHE A 319 -14.03 -11.17 1.07
N GLN A 320 -15.31 -11.49 0.96
CA GLN A 320 -15.82 -12.85 0.93
C GLN A 320 -15.63 -13.58 -0.42
N ARG A 321 -15.05 -12.92 -1.43
CA ARG A 321 -14.75 -13.56 -2.73
C ARG A 321 -13.69 -14.65 -2.64
N VAL A 322 -12.88 -14.66 -1.58
CA VAL A 322 -11.80 -15.63 -1.39
C VAL A 322 -11.86 -16.21 0.01
N SER A 323 -11.98 -17.53 0.07
CA SER A 323 -11.85 -18.34 1.28
C SER A 323 -10.57 -19.17 1.18
N PHE A 324 -9.79 -19.18 2.27
CA PHE A 324 -8.53 -19.89 2.34
C PHE A 324 -8.39 -20.57 3.70
N GLN A 325 -8.23 -21.88 3.71
CA GLN A 325 -8.10 -22.68 4.93
C GLN A 325 -6.93 -23.65 4.82
N LEU A 326 -6.14 -23.77 5.87
CA LEU A 326 -5.04 -24.71 6.02
C LEU A 326 -5.34 -25.70 7.15
N GLN A 327 -5.15 -26.97 6.90
CA GLN A 327 -5.32 -28.02 7.91
C GLN A 327 -4.02 -28.22 8.70
N LYS A 328 -4.15 -28.51 9.99
CA LYS A 328 -3.02 -29.03 10.75
C LYS A 328 -2.54 -30.33 10.13
N SER A 329 -1.23 -30.51 10.05
CA SER A 329 -0.63 -31.77 9.67
C SER A 329 -1.11 -32.86 10.61
N SER A 330 -1.88 -33.82 10.09
CA SER A 330 -2.25 -35.00 10.88
C SER A 330 -1.00 -35.87 10.98
N ASN A 331 -0.14 -35.61 11.95
CA ASN A 331 0.89 -36.55 12.36
C ASN A 331 0.17 -37.79 12.90
N LYS A 332 -0.17 -38.74 12.01
CA LYS A 332 -0.33 -40.13 12.43
C LYS A 332 1.04 -40.55 12.93
N VAL A 333 1.28 -40.35 14.23
CA VAL A 333 2.38 -41.01 14.93
C VAL A 333 2.26 -42.48 14.57
N ARG A 334 3.20 -43.02 13.80
CA ARG A 334 3.40 -44.45 13.71
C ARG A 334 3.72 -44.91 15.14
N GLU A 335 2.72 -45.44 15.84
CA GLU A 335 2.92 -46.19 17.05
C GLU A 335 3.82 -47.37 16.71
N ASN A 336 5.13 -47.23 16.87
CA ASN A 336 6.08 -48.32 17.04
C ASN A 336 7.55 -47.85 16.86
N GLU A 337 7.96 -46.84 17.64
CA GLU A 337 9.37 -46.72 18.01
C GLU A 337 9.48 -46.24 19.47
N PRO A 338 10.33 -46.85 20.30
CA PRO A 338 10.48 -46.42 21.70
C PRO A 338 11.28 -45.11 21.72
N LEU A 339 10.65 -44.06 22.23
CA LEU A 339 11.27 -42.78 22.53
C LEU A 339 12.35 -42.94 23.58
N VAL A 340 13.63 -42.79 23.19
CA VAL A 340 14.72 -42.57 24.14
C VAL A 340 14.63 -41.13 24.61
N ILE A 341 14.09 -40.94 25.81
CA ILE A 341 14.04 -39.63 26.48
C ILE A 341 15.43 -39.38 27.08
N ASN A 342 16.22 -38.50 26.46
CA ASN A 342 17.35 -37.88 27.12
C ASN A 342 16.91 -36.59 27.82
N ASN A 343 17.08 -36.60 29.14
CA ASN A 343 16.81 -35.55 30.12
C ASN A 343 17.31 -34.17 29.65
N LEU A 344 16.40 -33.20 29.50
CA LEU A 344 16.71 -31.77 29.61
C LEU A 344 15.50 -31.03 30.24
N MET A 345 15.72 -30.68 31.50
CA MET A 345 15.15 -29.58 32.32
C MET A 345 13.66 -29.23 32.26
N PRO A 346 13.02 -29.13 33.42
CA PRO A 346 11.61 -28.76 33.54
C PRO A 346 11.48 -27.25 33.70
N PHE A 347 11.01 -26.57 32.67
CA PHE A 347 10.34 -25.27 32.78
C PHE A 347 9.05 -25.31 31.96
N ALA A 348 8.08 -25.96 32.52
CA ALA A 348 6.70 -25.82 32.10
C ALA A 348 5.85 -25.84 33.33
N ASN A 349 5.63 -24.68 33.94
CA ASN A 349 4.39 -24.48 34.71
C ASN A 349 3.26 -24.48 33.67
N ALA A 350 2.75 -25.67 33.38
CA ALA A 350 1.45 -25.83 32.76
C ALA A 350 0.43 -25.24 33.73
N VAL A 351 0.08 -23.99 33.53
CA VAL A 351 -1.14 -23.41 34.09
C VAL A 351 -2.29 -24.20 33.45
N ASN A 352 -2.89 -25.09 34.21
CA ASN A 352 -4.15 -25.75 33.89
C ASN A 352 -5.26 -24.68 33.87
N LEU A 353 -5.36 -23.97 32.76
CA LEU A 353 -6.49 -23.10 32.44
C LEU A 353 -7.67 -24.02 32.04
N LYS A 354 -8.46 -24.41 33.00
CA LYS A 354 -9.86 -24.72 32.78
C LYS A 354 -10.56 -23.38 32.52
N GLY A 355 -10.24 -22.75 31.38
CA GLY A 355 -10.87 -21.53 30.94
C GLY A 355 -12.15 -21.84 30.17
N ASN A 356 -13.12 -20.97 30.31
CA ASN A 356 -14.34 -20.90 29.50
C ASN A 356 -13.97 -20.93 27.99
N LYS A 357 -14.88 -21.45 27.16
CA LYS A 357 -14.74 -21.64 25.70
C LYS A 357 -14.43 -20.37 24.89
N ASP A 358 -14.22 -19.21 25.54
CA ASP A 358 -14.06 -17.89 24.91
C ASP A 358 -12.66 -17.25 25.07
N ASP A 359 -11.66 -17.95 25.64
CA ASP A 359 -10.31 -17.40 25.79
C ASP A 359 -9.56 -17.42 24.44
N VAL A 360 -9.77 -16.37 23.64
CA VAL A 360 -9.04 -16.15 22.38
C VAL A 360 -7.60 -15.74 22.71
N VAL A 361 -6.65 -16.60 22.36
CA VAL A 361 -5.21 -16.29 22.52
C VAL A 361 -4.84 -15.06 21.69
N PRO A 362 -4.29 -13.98 22.32
CA PRO A 362 -3.90 -12.78 21.59
C PRO A 362 -2.95 -13.08 20.42
N THR A 363 -3.14 -12.37 19.30
CA THR A 363 -2.38 -12.61 18.07
C THR A 363 -0.87 -12.52 18.27
N VAL A 364 -0.40 -11.58 19.12
CA VAL A 364 1.03 -11.46 19.46
C VAL A 364 1.58 -12.74 20.13
N GLN A 365 0.78 -13.42 20.96
CA GLN A 365 1.19 -14.67 21.59
C GLN A 365 1.23 -15.81 20.56
N ARG A 366 0.23 -15.87 19.66
CA ARG A 366 0.22 -16.84 18.55
C ARG A 366 1.47 -16.69 17.64
N ILE A 367 1.87 -15.46 17.32
CA ILE A 367 3.09 -15.18 16.55
C ILE A 367 4.34 -15.66 17.28
N LYS A 368 4.44 -15.44 18.60
CA LYS A 368 5.59 -15.86 19.40
C LYS A 368 5.71 -17.37 19.53
N SER A 369 4.59 -18.08 19.62
CA SER A 369 4.57 -19.54 19.73
C SER A 369 4.66 -20.26 18.39
N PHE A 370 4.50 -19.57 17.26
CA PHE A 370 4.35 -20.16 15.92
C PHE A 370 5.49 -21.11 15.51
N GLN A 371 6.72 -20.85 15.96
CA GLN A 371 7.87 -21.73 15.66
C GLN A 371 7.85 -23.07 16.43
N PHE A 372 7.02 -23.16 17.49
CA PHE A 372 6.90 -24.35 18.36
C PHE A 372 5.56 -25.03 18.20
N ASP A 373 4.50 -24.25 17.92
CA ASP A 373 3.14 -24.71 17.79
C ASP A 373 2.70 -24.59 16.33
N GLU A 374 2.20 -25.66 15.76
CA GLU A 374 1.61 -25.64 14.43
C GLU A 374 0.26 -24.90 14.49
N ASP A 375 0.25 -23.64 14.00
CA ASP A 375 -0.95 -22.80 13.93
C ASP A 375 -1.22 -22.34 12.48
N PRO A 376 -1.76 -23.21 11.60
CA PRO A 376 -2.03 -22.87 10.20
C PRO A 376 -3.03 -21.71 10.08
N SER A 377 -3.96 -21.56 11.01
CA SER A 377 -4.93 -20.45 11.01
C SER A 377 -4.28 -19.06 11.21
N LEU A 378 -3.03 -18.99 11.71
CA LEU A 378 -2.28 -17.73 11.75
C LEU A 378 -1.78 -17.33 10.33
N VAL A 379 -1.48 -18.31 9.49
CA VAL A 379 -1.11 -18.08 8.07
C VAL A 379 -2.34 -17.63 7.28
N GLU A 380 -3.50 -18.25 7.53
CA GLU A 380 -4.80 -17.81 6.97
C GLU A 380 -5.10 -16.37 7.36
N LEU A 381 -4.92 -16.04 8.64
CA LEU A 381 -5.12 -14.69 9.16
C LEU A 381 -4.18 -13.68 8.47
N LEU A 382 -2.89 -14.03 8.28
CA LEU A 382 -1.91 -13.17 7.59
C LEU A 382 -2.31 -12.90 6.14
N PHE A 383 -2.76 -13.94 5.41
CA PHE A 383 -3.23 -13.81 4.03
C PHE A 383 -4.46 -12.89 3.94
N GLN A 384 -5.46 -13.12 4.78
CA GLN A 384 -6.69 -12.31 4.78
C GLN A 384 -6.44 -10.90 5.31
N PHE A 385 -5.49 -10.71 6.23
CA PHE A 385 -5.07 -9.37 6.68
C PHE A 385 -4.43 -8.56 5.55
N GLY A 386 -3.62 -9.19 4.69
CA GLY A 386 -3.10 -8.53 3.48
C GLY A 386 -4.20 -8.07 2.53
N ARG A 387 -5.24 -8.90 2.30
CA ARG A 387 -6.42 -8.51 1.51
C ARG A 387 -7.19 -7.37 2.16
N TYR A 388 -7.41 -7.45 3.48
CA TYR A 388 -8.03 -6.39 4.26
C TYR A 388 -7.31 -5.04 4.09
N LEU A 389 -5.98 -5.02 4.21
CA LEU A 389 -5.19 -3.79 4.07
C LEU A 389 -5.36 -3.17 2.67
N LEU A 390 -5.34 -3.97 1.60
CA LEU A 390 -5.54 -3.46 0.24
C LEU A 390 -6.95 -2.88 0.06
N ILE A 391 -7.99 -3.59 0.49
CA ILE A 391 -9.39 -3.11 0.43
C ILE A 391 -9.55 -1.79 1.21
N SER A 392 -8.84 -1.66 2.34
CA SER A 392 -8.93 -0.50 3.22
C SER A 392 -8.17 0.73 2.73
N CYS A 393 -7.16 0.57 1.84
CA CYS A 393 -6.32 1.68 1.40
C CYS A 393 -6.33 1.96 -0.10
N SER A 394 -7.06 1.17 -0.90
CA SER A 394 -7.09 1.33 -2.37
C SER A 394 -8.44 0.94 -2.93
N ARG A 395 -9.23 1.91 -3.34
CA ARG A 395 -10.58 1.75 -3.87
C ARG A 395 -10.77 2.63 -5.11
N PRO A 396 -11.70 2.30 -6.00
CA PRO A 396 -12.00 3.14 -7.16
C PRO A 396 -12.17 4.62 -6.79
N GLY A 397 -11.49 5.51 -7.50
CA GLY A 397 -11.54 6.95 -7.29
C GLY A 397 -10.69 7.50 -6.14
N THR A 398 -9.88 6.68 -5.46
CA THR A 398 -8.92 7.08 -4.43
C THR A 398 -7.50 7.21 -4.98
N GLN A 399 -6.55 7.71 -4.17
CA GLN A 399 -5.15 7.73 -4.56
C GLN A 399 -4.55 6.33 -4.46
N VAL A 400 -3.44 6.13 -5.17
CA VAL A 400 -2.67 4.89 -5.08
C VAL A 400 -2.13 4.67 -3.66
N ALA A 401 -2.16 3.42 -3.18
CA ALA A 401 -1.59 3.06 -1.90
C ALA A 401 -0.09 3.40 -1.86
N ASN A 402 0.31 4.26 -0.92
CA ASN A 402 1.71 4.66 -0.74
C ASN A 402 2.53 3.59 0.03
N LEU A 403 3.77 3.90 0.45
CA LEU A 403 4.63 2.96 1.21
C LEU A 403 3.99 2.44 2.51
N GLN A 404 3.06 3.20 3.11
CA GLN A 404 2.34 2.85 4.33
C GLN A 404 0.82 2.64 4.09
N GLY A 405 0.40 2.38 2.86
CA GLY A 405 -1.01 2.35 2.47
C GLY A 405 -1.59 3.77 2.49
N ILE A 406 -2.37 4.11 3.51
CA ILE A 406 -2.87 5.47 3.77
C ILE A 406 -2.61 5.91 5.22
N TRP A 407 -1.91 5.10 6.02
CA TRP A 407 -1.72 5.36 7.45
C TRP A 407 -0.38 6.01 7.72
N ASN A 408 -0.40 7.19 8.35
CA ASN A 408 0.79 7.97 8.72
C ASN A 408 0.47 8.88 9.92
N ASN A 409 1.39 8.97 10.88
CA ASN A 409 1.26 9.85 12.03
C ASN A 409 2.40 10.88 12.16
N GLU A 410 3.26 11.01 11.13
CA GLU A 410 4.43 11.85 11.12
C GLU A 410 4.32 12.96 10.06
N LEU A 411 4.89 14.13 10.33
CA LEU A 411 5.04 15.21 9.33
C LEU A 411 6.19 14.93 8.36
N ASP A 412 7.18 14.16 8.78
CA ASP A 412 8.33 13.73 7.99
C ASP A 412 8.49 12.20 8.09
N PRO A 413 7.55 11.43 7.48
CA PRO A 413 7.58 9.98 7.52
C PRO A 413 8.77 9.43 6.73
N LYS A 414 9.21 8.23 7.08
CA LYS A 414 10.28 7.54 6.36
C LYS A 414 9.98 7.48 4.87
N TRP A 415 10.98 7.88 4.08
CA TRP A 415 10.90 7.92 2.62
C TRP A 415 9.67 8.67 2.09
N ASP A 416 9.24 9.71 2.83
CA ASP A 416 8.14 10.60 2.48
C ASP A 416 6.77 9.91 2.34
N CYS A 417 6.64 8.64 2.71
CA CYS A 417 5.56 7.72 2.30
C CYS A 417 5.36 7.70 0.76
N ALA A 418 6.36 8.04 -0.02
CA ALA A 418 6.23 8.22 -1.46
C ALA A 418 6.05 6.87 -2.18
N PRO A 419 5.15 6.78 -3.17
CA PRO A 419 5.08 5.63 -4.07
C PRO A 419 6.47 5.35 -4.68
N THR A 420 7.03 4.19 -4.33
CA THR A 420 8.37 3.78 -4.76
C THR A 420 8.23 2.68 -5.80
N LEU A 421 8.74 2.94 -7.02
CA LEU A 421 8.45 2.21 -8.25
C LEU A 421 9.51 1.17 -8.62
N ASN A 422 10.37 0.79 -7.67
CA ASN A 422 11.42 -0.22 -7.90
C ASN A 422 11.14 -1.55 -7.20
N ILE A 423 9.99 -1.73 -6.59
CA ILE A 423 9.41 -2.94 -6.02
C ILE A 423 8.17 -2.65 -5.14
N ASN A 424 8.18 -1.54 -4.34
CA ASN A 424 7.22 -1.38 -3.25
C ASN A 424 5.78 -1.20 -3.78
N LEU A 425 5.59 -0.33 -4.75
CA LEU A 425 4.26 -0.09 -5.33
C LEU A 425 3.77 -1.34 -6.08
N GLU A 426 4.62 -1.97 -6.84
CA GLU A 426 4.36 -3.22 -7.55
C GLU A 426 3.92 -4.31 -6.56
N MET A 427 4.67 -4.46 -5.45
CA MET A 427 4.39 -5.45 -4.40
C MET A 427 3.05 -5.19 -3.71
N ASN A 428 2.66 -3.92 -3.50
CA ASN A 428 1.38 -3.57 -2.91
C ASN A 428 0.20 -4.06 -3.78
N TYR A 429 0.35 -4.05 -5.11
CA TYR A 429 -0.74 -4.36 -6.04
C TYR A 429 -0.70 -5.76 -6.67
N TRP A 430 0.40 -6.49 -6.58
CA TRP A 430 0.45 -7.88 -7.10
C TRP A 430 -0.64 -8.80 -6.56
N PRO A 431 -1.06 -8.72 -5.29
CA PRO A 431 -2.14 -9.58 -4.79
C PRO A 431 -3.53 -9.19 -5.30
N ALA A 432 -3.73 -8.01 -5.89
CA ALA A 432 -5.07 -7.53 -6.28
C ALA A 432 -5.79 -8.53 -7.21
N LEU A 433 -5.17 -8.87 -8.31
CA LEU A 433 -5.77 -9.75 -9.32
C LEU A 433 -5.90 -11.21 -8.87
N PRO A 434 -4.83 -11.89 -8.40
CA PRO A 434 -4.93 -13.27 -7.96
C PRO A 434 -5.83 -13.46 -6.72
N CYS A 435 -6.07 -12.38 -5.95
CA CYS A 435 -6.96 -12.41 -4.79
C CYS A 435 -8.37 -11.88 -5.09
N ASN A 436 -8.76 -11.78 -6.37
CA ASN A 436 -10.08 -11.35 -6.83
C ASN A 436 -10.50 -9.97 -6.31
N LEU A 437 -9.58 -9.00 -6.41
CA LEU A 437 -9.73 -7.59 -5.99
C LEU A 437 -9.32 -6.64 -7.13
N SER A 438 -9.76 -6.92 -8.36
CA SER A 438 -9.38 -6.14 -9.55
C SER A 438 -9.75 -4.65 -9.41
N GLU A 439 -10.87 -4.34 -8.77
CA GLU A 439 -11.32 -2.97 -8.52
C GLU A 439 -10.32 -2.19 -7.62
N CYS A 440 -9.66 -2.88 -6.69
CA CYS A 440 -8.64 -2.26 -5.85
C CYS A 440 -7.37 -1.88 -6.64
N GLN A 441 -7.24 -2.30 -7.89
CA GLN A 441 -6.12 -1.91 -8.77
C GLN A 441 -6.40 -0.64 -9.57
N GLU A 442 -7.64 -0.17 -9.66
CA GLU A 442 -7.97 1.04 -10.43
C GLU A 442 -7.14 2.27 -10.03
N PRO A 443 -6.88 2.56 -8.74
CA PRO A 443 -6.01 3.69 -8.37
C PRO A 443 -4.59 3.59 -8.94
N LEU A 444 -4.05 2.38 -9.10
CA LEU A 444 -2.76 2.18 -9.77
C LEU A 444 -2.83 2.55 -11.25
N VAL A 445 -3.90 2.16 -11.94
CA VAL A 445 -4.10 2.51 -13.36
C VAL A 445 -4.19 4.02 -13.55
N ASP A 446 -4.95 4.71 -12.70
CA ASP A 446 -5.08 6.18 -12.74
C ASP A 446 -3.77 6.89 -12.40
N PHE A 447 -2.99 6.32 -11.49
CA PHE A 447 -1.65 6.81 -11.20
C PHE A 447 -0.70 6.65 -12.39
N ILE A 448 -0.70 5.51 -13.08
CA ILE A 448 0.10 5.29 -14.30
C ILE A 448 -0.30 6.29 -15.40
N LYS A 449 -1.61 6.56 -15.59
CA LYS A 449 -2.09 7.59 -16.51
C LYS A 449 -1.50 8.96 -16.16
N SER A 450 -1.56 9.33 -14.87
CA SER A 450 -1.01 10.60 -14.40
C SER A 450 0.51 10.68 -14.60
N LEU A 451 1.23 9.61 -14.31
CA LEU A 451 2.67 9.51 -14.54
C LEU A 451 3.03 9.66 -16.03
N SER A 452 2.23 9.09 -16.93
CA SER A 452 2.49 9.15 -18.38
C SER A 452 2.47 10.58 -18.92
N VAL A 453 1.64 11.46 -18.34
CA VAL A 453 1.56 12.89 -18.73
C VAL A 453 2.87 13.61 -18.41
N ASN A 454 3.33 13.59 -17.17
CA ASN A 454 4.60 14.20 -16.78
C ASN A 454 5.79 13.42 -17.35
N GLY A 455 5.65 12.09 -17.45
CA GLY A 455 6.65 11.19 -18.01
C GLY A 455 6.95 11.45 -19.48
N SER A 456 5.97 11.88 -20.27
CA SER A 456 6.19 12.27 -21.67
C SER A 456 7.07 13.51 -21.78
N LYS A 457 6.86 14.48 -20.91
CA LYS A 457 7.71 15.67 -20.85
C LYS A 457 9.12 15.32 -20.38
N THR A 458 9.25 14.44 -19.38
CA THR A 458 10.55 13.93 -18.90
C THR A 458 11.29 13.16 -20.01
N ALA A 459 10.61 12.29 -20.75
CA ALA A 459 11.21 11.57 -21.87
C ALA A 459 11.75 12.53 -22.92
N GLN A 460 10.95 13.51 -23.31
CA GLN A 460 11.33 14.50 -24.34
C GLN A 460 12.50 15.39 -23.90
N VAL A 461 12.43 15.97 -22.70
CA VAL A 461 13.39 16.99 -22.25
C VAL A 461 14.68 16.34 -21.73
N ASN A 462 14.56 15.35 -20.85
CA ASN A 462 15.74 14.77 -20.19
C ASN A 462 16.47 13.74 -21.07
N TYR A 463 15.74 13.08 -22.00
CA TYR A 463 16.29 11.96 -22.77
C TYR A 463 16.26 12.20 -24.30
N GLN A 464 15.58 13.25 -24.77
CA GLN A 464 15.31 13.48 -26.19
C GLN A 464 14.64 12.26 -26.85
N ALA A 465 13.77 11.56 -26.09
CA ALA A 465 13.10 10.33 -26.46
C ALA A 465 11.59 10.54 -26.63
N SER A 466 10.98 9.65 -27.40
CA SER A 466 9.52 9.55 -27.56
C SER A 466 8.87 8.90 -26.35
N GLY A 467 7.54 8.87 -26.33
CA GLY A 467 6.76 8.17 -25.30
C GLY A 467 6.86 8.78 -23.92
N TRP A 468 6.93 7.96 -22.87
CA TRP A 468 6.99 8.43 -21.49
C TRP A 468 7.86 7.54 -20.59
N VAL A 469 8.41 8.15 -19.53
CA VAL A 469 9.30 7.52 -18.56
C VAL A 469 8.94 7.93 -17.13
N ALA A 470 9.04 7.02 -16.19
CA ALA A 470 9.03 7.31 -14.75
C ALA A 470 10.18 6.59 -14.05
N HIS A 471 10.79 7.30 -13.09
CA HIS A 471 11.91 6.80 -12.30
C HIS A 471 11.43 6.12 -11.02
N HIS A 472 12.34 5.82 -10.11
CA HIS A 472 12.07 4.95 -8.95
C HIS A 472 11.10 5.51 -7.90
N ARG A 473 10.79 6.83 -7.88
CA ARG A 473 9.91 7.46 -6.90
C ARG A 473 9.01 8.52 -7.52
N SER A 474 7.80 8.58 -7.00
CA SER A 474 6.81 9.59 -7.37
C SER A 474 6.04 10.10 -6.15
N ASP A 475 5.08 10.99 -6.36
CA ASP A 475 4.20 11.58 -5.36
C ASP A 475 2.83 11.88 -5.95
N ILE A 476 1.94 12.54 -5.19
CA ILE A 476 0.60 12.92 -5.66
C ILE A 476 0.61 13.82 -6.90
N TRP A 477 1.73 14.54 -7.14
CA TRP A 477 1.88 15.42 -8.29
C TRP A 477 2.40 14.69 -9.54
N ALA A 478 2.40 13.36 -9.51
CA ALA A 478 2.87 12.49 -10.59
C ALA A 478 4.29 12.83 -11.05
N LYS A 479 5.20 13.07 -10.11
CA LYS A 479 6.62 13.29 -10.39
C LYS A 479 7.20 12.08 -11.13
N SER A 480 7.86 12.32 -12.27
CA SER A 480 8.37 11.26 -13.17
C SER A 480 9.89 11.22 -13.28
N SER A 481 10.58 12.33 -13.00
CA SER A 481 12.05 12.43 -13.14
C SER A 481 12.80 11.72 -12.01
N ALA A 482 14.10 11.47 -12.21
CA ALA A 482 14.98 10.97 -11.17
C ALA A 482 14.97 11.90 -9.95
N SER A 483 14.96 11.32 -8.73
CA SER A 483 15.01 12.07 -7.48
C SER A 483 16.45 12.32 -7.06
N GLU A 484 16.69 13.28 -6.14
CA GLU A 484 17.95 13.37 -5.42
C GLU A 484 18.27 12.05 -4.71
N GLY A 485 19.56 11.74 -4.57
CA GLY A 485 20.00 10.58 -3.82
C GLY A 485 21.24 9.91 -4.37
N ASN A 486 21.35 8.61 -4.21
CA ASN A 486 22.43 7.81 -4.75
C ASN A 486 22.03 7.19 -6.09
N ALA A 487 22.93 7.19 -7.06
CA ALA A 487 22.65 6.70 -8.41
C ALA A 487 22.08 5.27 -8.42
N LYS A 488 22.46 4.41 -7.47
CA LYS A 488 22.02 3.00 -7.39
C LYS A 488 20.49 2.83 -7.27
N TRP A 489 19.76 3.86 -6.81
CA TRP A 489 18.29 3.87 -6.81
C TRP A 489 17.71 5.04 -7.59
N ALA A 490 18.29 6.24 -7.49
CA ALA A 490 17.67 7.47 -7.99
C ALA A 490 17.64 7.56 -9.53
N LEU A 491 18.66 7.03 -10.21
CA LEU A 491 18.80 7.14 -11.66
C LEU A 491 17.88 6.20 -12.46
N TRP A 492 17.39 5.16 -11.90
CA TRP A 492 16.72 4.05 -12.59
C TRP A 492 15.44 4.47 -13.34
N PRO A 493 15.44 4.49 -14.71
CA PRO A 493 14.34 5.00 -15.52
C PRO A 493 13.32 3.93 -15.92
N MET A 494 13.24 2.82 -15.20
CA MET A 494 12.41 1.67 -15.57
C MET A 494 11.16 1.51 -14.69
N GLY A 495 10.91 2.43 -13.74
CA GLY A 495 9.75 2.35 -12.85
C GLY A 495 8.42 2.37 -13.61
N GLY A 496 8.28 3.29 -14.59
CA GLY A 496 7.09 3.32 -15.44
C GLY A 496 6.92 2.05 -16.29
N ALA A 497 8.02 1.51 -16.79
CA ALA A 497 8.01 0.27 -17.57
C ALA A 497 7.57 -0.93 -16.74
N TRP A 498 8.03 -1.03 -15.48
CA TRP A 498 7.62 -2.10 -14.58
C TRP A 498 6.14 -2.00 -14.21
N LEU A 499 5.65 -0.79 -13.93
CA LEU A 499 4.23 -0.58 -13.68
C LEU A 499 3.33 -0.97 -14.87
N CYS A 500 3.80 -0.81 -16.10
CA CYS A 500 3.07 -1.22 -17.30
C CYS A 500 2.78 -2.73 -17.35
N THR A 501 3.55 -3.57 -16.66
CA THR A 501 3.26 -5.01 -16.58
C THR A 501 1.93 -5.30 -15.90
N HIS A 502 1.53 -4.48 -14.91
CA HIS A 502 0.22 -4.59 -14.26
C HIS A 502 -0.96 -4.35 -15.21
N LEU A 503 -0.78 -3.52 -16.24
CA LEU A 503 -1.83 -3.23 -17.23
C LEU A 503 -2.15 -4.47 -18.08
N TRP A 504 -1.11 -5.19 -18.50
CA TRP A 504 -1.28 -6.43 -19.24
C TRP A 504 -1.82 -7.56 -18.36
N GLU A 505 -1.34 -7.67 -17.12
CA GLU A 505 -1.87 -8.62 -16.15
C GLU A 505 -3.36 -8.36 -15.86
N HIS A 506 -3.77 -7.09 -15.72
CA HIS A 506 -5.19 -6.75 -15.52
C HIS A 506 -6.06 -7.32 -16.63
N TYR A 507 -5.66 -7.11 -17.89
CA TYR A 507 -6.36 -7.71 -19.01
C TYR A 507 -6.39 -9.25 -18.95
N ASN A 508 -5.26 -9.89 -18.63
CA ASN A 508 -5.18 -11.35 -18.57
C ASN A 508 -6.12 -11.97 -17.51
N TYR A 509 -6.38 -11.25 -16.42
CA TYR A 509 -7.29 -11.71 -15.36
C TYR A 509 -8.75 -11.37 -15.64
N THR A 510 -9.01 -10.21 -16.23
CA THR A 510 -10.37 -9.70 -16.43
C THR A 510 -10.94 -9.99 -17.82
N MET A 511 -10.07 -10.18 -18.82
CA MET A 511 -10.41 -10.26 -20.25
C MET A 511 -11.20 -9.04 -20.75
N ASP A 512 -11.07 -7.90 -20.05
CA ASP A 512 -11.73 -6.65 -20.41
C ASP A 512 -11.03 -6.00 -21.61
N ARG A 513 -11.64 -6.18 -22.79
CA ARG A 513 -11.12 -5.65 -24.03
C ARG A 513 -11.23 -4.13 -24.13
N ASP A 514 -12.26 -3.55 -23.53
CA ASP A 514 -12.47 -2.09 -23.56
C ASP A 514 -11.40 -1.40 -22.72
N PHE A 515 -11.08 -1.95 -21.55
CA PHE A 515 -9.92 -1.52 -20.74
C PHE A 515 -8.61 -1.66 -21.53
N LEU A 516 -8.39 -2.82 -22.17
CA LEU A 516 -7.17 -3.04 -22.94
C LEU A 516 -7.01 -2.00 -24.06
N GLU A 517 -8.05 -1.74 -24.85
CA GLU A 517 -7.99 -0.86 -26.01
C GLU A 517 -7.88 0.61 -25.63
N ASN A 518 -8.66 1.05 -24.63
CA ASN A 518 -8.84 2.48 -24.34
C ASN A 518 -7.91 3.00 -23.24
N GLU A 519 -7.43 2.13 -22.34
CA GLU A 519 -6.62 2.53 -21.20
C GLU A 519 -5.22 1.92 -21.22
N ALA A 520 -5.10 0.59 -21.28
CA ALA A 520 -3.82 -0.09 -21.17
C ALA A 520 -2.94 0.08 -22.42
N TYR A 521 -3.50 -0.09 -23.63
CA TYR A 521 -2.72 -0.07 -24.88
C TYR A 521 -2.04 1.27 -25.12
N PRO A 522 -2.67 2.44 -24.97
CA PRO A 522 -2.00 3.73 -25.15
C PRO A 522 -0.83 3.95 -24.17
N LEU A 523 -0.96 3.46 -22.93
CA LEU A 523 0.10 3.56 -21.92
C LEU A 523 1.27 2.64 -22.26
N LEU A 524 0.99 1.40 -22.67
CA LEU A 524 1.99 0.43 -23.15
C LEU A 524 2.70 0.94 -24.40
N GLU A 525 1.97 1.52 -25.35
CA GLU A 525 2.50 2.10 -26.59
C GLU A 525 3.49 3.22 -26.29
N GLY A 526 3.12 4.17 -25.42
CA GLY A 526 3.99 5.26 -25.02
C GLY A 526 5.23 4.77 -24.25
N CYS A 527 5.07 3.83 -23.32
CA CYS A 527 6.19 3.23 -22.61
C CYS A 527 7.14 2.49 -23.56
N THR A 528 6.60 1.68 -24.49
CA THR A 528 7.38 0.96 -25.50
C THR A 528 8.16 1.91 -26.41
N SER A 529 7.56 3.04 -26.78
CA SER A 529 8.23 4.06 -27.58
C SER A 529 9.46 4.60 -26.87
N PHE A 530 9.35 4.91 -25.56
CA PHE A 530 10.50 5.33 -24.76
C PHE A 530 11.58 4.25 -24.67
N VAL A 531 11.18 3.01 -24.38
CA VAL A 531 12.13 1.89 -24.24
C VAL A 531 12.91 1.65 -25.53
N LEU A 532 12.25 1.75 -26.70
CA LEU A 532 12.92 1.61 -28.00
C LEU A 532 13.94 2.73 -28.27
N ASP A 533 13.64 3.96 -27.87
CA ASP A 533 14.56 5.10 -27.99
C ASP A 533 15.69 5.06 -26.94
N TRP A 534 15.43 4.43 -25.77
CA TRP A 534 16.40 4.25 -24.70
C TRP A 534 17.45 3.18 -24.99
N LEU A 535 17.06 2.12 -25.73
CA LEU A 535 17.95 1.02 -26.10
C LEU A 535 19.03 1.50 -27.09
N ILE A 536 20.27 1.12 -26.83
CA ILE A 536 21.42 1.37 -27.73
C ILE A 536 22.03 0.05 -28.15
N GLU A 537 22.72 0.06 -29.31
CA GLU A 537 23.52 -1.08 -29.74
C GLU A 537 24.82 -1.15 -28.93
N GLY A 538 24.98 -2.18 -28.16
CA GLY A 538 26.18 -2.41 -27.35
C GLY A 538 27.33 -3.05 -28.13
N PRO A 539 28.52 -3.14 -27.54
CA PRO A 539 29.75 -3.61 -28.19
C PRO A 539 29.66 -5.03 -28.78
N ARG A 540 28.68 -5.83 -28.37
CA ARG A 540 28.48 -7.21 -28.84
C ARG A 540 27.35 -7.36 -29.84
N GLY A 541 26.75 -6.25 -30.29
CA GLY A 541 25.64 -6.23 -31.23
C GLY A 541 24.27 -6.51 -30.62
N TYR A 542 24.19 -6.64 -29.29
CA TYR A 542 22.92 -6.69 -28.56
C TYR A 542 22.38 -5.28 -28.34
N LEU A 543 21.05 -5.19 -28.18
CA LEU A 543 20.42 -3.98 -27.64
C LEU A 543 20.55 -3.98 -26.12
N GLU A 544 21.04 -2.87 -25.59
CA GLU A 544 21.44 -2.70 -24.20
C GLU A 544 20.96 -1.36 -23.63
N THR A 545 20.86 -1.25 -22.30
CA THR A 545 20.63 0.03 -21.61
C THR A 545 21.95 0.63 -21.14
N ASN A 546 22.17 1.94 -21.39
CA ASN A 546 23.33 2.70 -20.91
C ASN A 546 22.93 4.17 -20.68
N PRO A 547 23.07 4.70 -19.46
CA PRO A 547 23.47 4.01 -18.23
C PRO A 547 22.38 3.08 -17.72
N SER A 548 22.77 2.09 -16.94
CA SER A 548 21.88 1.18 -16.22
C SER A 548 22.29 1.09 -14.77
N THR A 549 21.30 1.04 -13.89
CA THR A 549 21.45 0.74 -12.47
C THR A 549 20.56 -0.43 -12.12
N SER A 550 20.91 -1.20 -11.08
CA SER A 550 20.04 -2.23 -10.52
C SER A 550 19.71 -1.85 -9.09
N PRO A 551 18.52 -1.30 -8.83
CA PRO A 551 18.12 -0.91 -7.48
C PRO A 551 18.05 -2.12 -6.52
N GLU A 552 18.72 -2.12 -5.33
CA GLU A 552 19.63 -1.05 -4.88
C GLU A 552 21.04 -1.63 -4.71
N HIS A 553 21.62 -2.14 -5.80
CA HIS A 553 22.89 -2.84 -5.78
C HIS A 553 24.07 -1.96 -6.22
N SER A 554 25.27 -2.38 -5.82
CA SER A 554 26.53 -1.79 -6.20
C SER A 554 27.53 -2.91 -6.48
N PHE A 555 28.57 -2.60 -7.25
CA PHE A 555 29.66 -3.52 -7.58
C PHE A 555 31.02 -2.89 -7.35
N ILE A 556 32.07 -3.70 -7.31
CA ILE A 556 33.44 -3.22 -7.30
C ILE A 556 33.89 -3.02 -8.74
N ALA A 557 34.15 -1.77 -9.10
CA ALA A 557 34.66 -1.41 -10.42
C ALA A 557 36.12 -1.87 -10.63
N PRO A 558 36.64 -1.90 -11.87
CA PRO A 558 38.02 -2.31 -12.15
C PRO A 558 39.12 -1.49 -11.44
N ASP A 559 38.81 -0.26 -11.04
CA ASP A 559 39.66 0.61 -10.22
C ASP A 559 39.65 0.28 -8.72
N GLY A 560 38.92 -0.76 -8.31
CA GLY A 560 38.80 -1.23 -6.93
C GLY A 560 37.83 -0.43 -6.06
N LYS A 561 37.08 0.54 -6.63
CA LYS A 561 36.08 1.35 -5.92
C LYS A 561 34.67 0.83 -6.14
N ILE A 562 33.73 1.31 -5.30
CA ILE A 562 32.32 0.97 -5.40
C ILE A 562 31.69 1.84 -6.51
N ALA A 563 30.97 1.20 -7.43
CA ALA A 563 30.17 1.82 -8.46
C ALA A 563 28.77 1.19 -8.52
N SER A 564 27.81 1.89 -9.13
CA SER A 564 26.43 1.42 -9.30
C SER A 564 25.87 1.67 -10.70
N VAL A 565 26.61 2.35 -11.56
CA VAL A 565 26.21 2.68 -12.93
C VAL A 565 27.04 1.86 -13.91
N SER A 566 26.38 1.13 -14.79
CA SER A 566 27.01 0.24 -15.76
C SER A 566 26.13 0.08 -17.00
N TYR A 567 26.33 -0.98 -17.77
CA TYR A 567 25.44 -1.45 -18.84
C TYR A 567 24.42 -2.44 -18.32
N SER A 568 23.24 -2.42 -18.89
CA SER A 568 22.26 -3.51 -18.89
C SER A 568 22.21 -4.35 -17.62
N SER A 569 21.60 -3.84 -16.57
CA SER A 569 21.23 -4.71 -15.46
C SER A 569 20.30 -5.82 -15.97
N THR A 570 20.36 -6.98 -15.37
CA THR A 570 19.43 -8.08 -15.67
C THR A 570 17.99 -7.68 -15.43
N MET A 571 17.76 -6.83 -14.39
CA MET A 571 16.47 -6.26 -14.09
C MET A 571 15.90 -5.42 -15.25
N ASP A 572 16.70 -4.50 -15.83
CA ASP A 572 16.26 -3.73 -16.99
C ASP A 572 15.86 -4.63 -18.15
N MET A 573 16.71 -5.62 -18.48
CA MET A 573 16.47 -6.51 -19.61
C MET A 573 15.22 -7.38 -19.41
N ALA A 574 14.95 -7.83 -18.18
CA ALA A 574 13.74 -8.58 -17.85
C ALA A 574 12.48 -7.73 -18.02
N ILE A 575 12.47 -6.52 -17.46
CA ILE A 575 11.33 -5.59 -17.58
C ILE A 575 11.06 -5.23 -19.06
N ILE A 576 12.10 -4.96 -19.83
CA ILE A 576 11.96 -4.63 -21.26
C ILE A 576 11.33 -5.79 -22.04
N ARG A 577 11.72 -7.04 -21.75
CA ARG A 577 11.11 -8.23 -22.37
C ARG A 577 9.63 -8.33 -22.05
N GLU A 578 9.26 -8.11 -20.79
CA GLU A 578 7.86 -8.15 -20.37
C GLU A 578 7.04 -7.05 -21.04
N VAL A 579 7.56 -5.83 -21.14
CA VAL A 579 6.88 -4.72 -21.85
C VAL A 579 6.70 -5.06 -23.33
N PHE A 580 7.74 -5.59 -24.00
CA PHE A 580 7.62 -5.99 -25.40
C PHE A 580 6.63 -7.15 -25.59
N TYR A 581 6.67 -8.13 -24.71
CA TYR A 581 5.69 -9.22 -24.70
C TYR A 581 4.26 -8.69 -24.53
N ALA A 582 4.05 -7.80 -23.57
CA ALA A 582 2.74 -7.21 -23.28
C ALA A 582 2.18 -6.43 -24.48
N ILE A 583 2.95 -5.52 -25.05
CA ILE A 583 2.47 -4.69 -26.19
C ILE A 583 2.26 -5.52 -27.46
N ILE A 584 3.12 -6.50 -27.74
CA ILE A 584 2.98 -7.39 -28.89
C ILE A 584 1.71 -8.25 -28.74
N SER A 585 1.51 -8.85 -27.57
CA SER A 585 0.32 -9.67 -27.28
C SER A 585 -0.96 -8.83 -27.32
N ALA A 586 -0.93 -7.64 -26.73
CA ALA A 586 -2.06 -6.69 -26.78
C ALA A 586 -2.39 -6.29 -28.23
N SER A 587 -1.38 -6.07 -29.06
CA SER A 587 -1.58 -5.74 -30.48
C SER A 587 -2.24 -6.86 -31.28
N GLU A 588 -1.94 -8.11 -30.94
CA GLU A 588 -2.59 -9.29 -31.54
C GLU A 588 -4.08 -9.37 -31.16
N VAL A 589 -4.39 -9.17 -29.87
CA VAL A 589 -5.76 -9.12 -29.39
C VAL A 589 -6.55 -7.99 -30.07
N LEU A 590 -5.94 -6.83 -30.23
CA LEU A 590 -6.57 -5.63 -30.81
C LEU A 590 -6.49 -5.55 -32.33
N SER A 591 -5.87 -6.54 -33.01
CA SER A 591 -5.66 -6.55 -34.47
C SER A 591 -4.81 -5.37 -34.98
N LYS A 592 -3.81 -4.94 -34.18
CA LYS A 592 -2.87 -3.83 -34.46
C LYS A 592 -1.44 -4.33 -34.76
N SER A 593 -1.27 -5.61 -35.12
CA SER A 593 0.06 -6.24 -35.29
C SER A 593 0.90 -5.65 -36.41
N GLU A 594 0.29 -4.94 -37.36
CA GLU A 594 0.99 -4.29 -38.48
C GLU A 594 1.49 -2.88 -38.15
N ASP A 595 1.20 -2.37 -36.94
CA ASP A 595 1.67 -1.04 -36.56
C ASP A 595 3.20 -0.97 -36.53
N THR A 596 3.75 0.15 -36.97
CA THR A 596 5.20 0.34 -37.09
C THR A 596 5.94 0.16 -35.77
N LEU A 597 5.34 0.58 -34.65
CA LEU A 597 5.90 0.40 -33.30
C LEU A 597 6.00 -1.09 -32.95
N ILE A 598 4.96 -1.86 -33.26
CA ILE A 598 4.92 -3.30 -32.98
C ILE A 598 5.98 -4.05 -33.79
N GLN A 599 6.15 -3.67 -35.07
CA GLN A 599 7.21 -4.24 -35.92
C GLN A 599 8.61 -3.94 -35.36
N LYS A 600 8.82 -2.71 -34.83
CA LYS A 600 10.08 -2.33 -34.17
C LYS A 600 10.31 -3.16 -32.88
N ALA A 601 9.29 -3.32 -32.05
CA ALA A 601 9.38 -4.12 -30.82
C ALA A 601 9.71 -5.59 -31.13
N ARG A 602 9.02 -6.21 -32.12
CA ARG A 602 9.29 -7.58 -32.60
C ARG A 602 10.73 -7.73 -33.15
N ALA A 603 11.26 -6.72 -33.81
CA ALA A 603 12.62 -6.74 -34.31
C ALA A 603 13.68 -6.53 -33.21
N ALA A 604 13.34 -5.78 -32.17
CA ALA A 604 14.22 -5.48 -31.05
C ALA A 604 14.32 -6.63 -30.05
N GLU A 605 13.22 -7.29 -29.74
CA GLU A 605 13.12 -8.34 -28.69
C GLU A 605 14.20 -9.44 -28.81
N PRO A 606 14.45 -10.11 -29.96
CA PRO A 606 15.49 -11.14 -30.07
C PRO A 606 16.92 -10.58 -30.01
N ARG A 607 17.08 -9.26 -30.15
CA ARG A 607 18.36 -8.57 -30.05
C ARG A 607 18.68 -8.09 -28.63
N LEU A 608 17.75 -8.18 -27.69
CA LEU A 608 17.98 -7.82 -26.30
C LEU A 608 19.08 -8.71 -25.70
N ARG A 609 19.92 -8.11 -24.87
CA ARG A 609 20.98 -8.85 -24.20
C ARG A 609 20.38 -10.03 -23.40
N PRO A 610 20.87 -11.26 -23.60
CA PRO A 610 20.36 -12.43 -22.87
C PRO A 610 20.80 -12.41 -21.41
N THR A 611 19.97 -13.01 -20.54
CA THR A 611 20.32 -13.29 -19.13
C THR A 611 21.58 -14.14 -19.07
N GLN A 612 22.52 -13.76 -18.22
CA GLN A 612 23.81 -14.46 -18.06
C GLN A 612 23.87 -15.14 -16.71
N LEU A 613 24.55 -16.30 -16.70
CA LEU A 613 24.80 -17.06 -15.49
C LEU A 613 26.27 -16.91 -15.06
N ALA A 614 26.50 -16.77 -13.76
CA ALA A 614 27.81 -16.83 -13.15
C ALA A 614 28.33 -18.30 -13.11
N GLN A 615 29.59 -18.48 -12.73
CA GLN A 615 30.22 -19.81 -12.68
C GLN A 615 29.55 -20.77 -11.68
N ASP A 616 28.91 -20.24 -10.65
CA ASP A 616 28.15 -20.99 -9.65
C ASP A 616 26.72 -21.30 -10.04
N GLY A 617 26.28 -20.87 -11.26
CA GLY A 617 24.93 -21.06 -11.79
C GLY A 617 23.93 -19.98 -11.35
N SER A 618 24.35 -19.01 -10.56
CA SER A 618 23.47 -17.87 -10.20
C SER A 618 23.32 -16.90 -11.38
N ILE A 619 22.21 -16.14 -11.41
CA ILE A 619 21.98 -15.07 -12.40
C ILE A 619 22.91 -13.90 -12.09
N MET A 620 23.61 -13.40 -13.11
CA MET A 620 24.44 -12.22 -12.98
C MET A 620 23.57 -10.96 -12.94
N GLU A 621 23.86 -10.07 -11.99
CA GLU A 621 23.18 -8.78 -11.83
C GLU A 621 23.42 -7.82 -13.00
N TRP A 622 24.68 -7.80 -13.50
CA TRP A 622 25.09 -7.02 -14.68
C TRP A 622 25.81 -7.90 -15.70
N GLY A 623 25.57 -7.63 -16.94
CA GLY A 623 26.12 -8.43 -18.02
C GLY A 623 27.62 -8.32 -18.30
N LEU A 624 28.39 -7.51 -17.57
CA LEU A 624 29.82 -7.27 -17.85
C LEU A 624 30.77 -7.71 -16.74
N PHE A 625 30.30 -8.07 -15.56
CA PHE A 625 31.19 -8.33 -14.43
C PHE A 625 31.02 -9.72 -13.83
N HIS A 626 32.13 -10.45 -13.75
CA HIS A 626 32.31 -11.50 -12.75
C HIS A 626 32.49 -10.80 -11.41
N ILE A 627 31.43 -10.62 -10.66
CA ILE A 627 31.56 -10.16 -9.29
C ILE A 627 31.88 -11.38 -8.42
N SER A 628 33.17 -11.60 -8.16
CA SER A 628 33.60 -12.31 -6.97
C SER A 628 33.47 -11.37 -5.78
N GLN A 629 32.26 -11.11 -5.33
CA GLN A 629 32.07 -10.56 -3.99
C GLN A 629 31.99 -11.72 -3.01
N PRO A 630 32.75 -11.68 -1.90
CA PRO A 630 32.32 -12.42 -0.74
C PRO A 630 30.96 -11.87 -0.34
N PRO A 631 29.99 -12.73 0.06
CA PRO A 631 28.69 -12.26 0.50
C PRO A 631 28.90 -11.16 1.55
N PRO A 632 28.15 -10.04 1.51
CA PRO A 632 28.27 -8.99 2.51
C PRO A 632 28.15 -9.65 3.88
N LYS A 633 29.04 -9.30 4.80
CA LYS A 633 28.93 -9.77 6.20
C LYS A 633 27.51 -9.42 6.63
N ARG A 634 26.72 -10.45 6.85
CA ARG A 634 25.31 -10.36 7.22
C ARG A 634 25.17 -9.40 8.39
N SER A 635 24.68 -8.20 8.13
CA SER A 635 24.04 -7.43 9.18
C SER A 635 22.76 -8.19 9.53
N SER A 636 22.45 -8.33 10.79
CA SER A 636 21.33 -9.12 11.31
C SER A 636 19.96 -8.64 10.83
N ASP A 637 19.87 -7.55 10.07
CA ASP A 637 18.64 -6.86 9.70
C ASP A 637 18.18 -7.09 8.25
N CYS A 638 18.96 -7.81 7.41
CA CYS A 638 18.62 -8.05 6.00
C CYS A 638 18.30 -9.52 5.66
N ARG A 639 17.66 -10.27 6.55
CA ARG A 639 17.39 -11.71 6.30
C ARG A 639 16.21 -12.02 5.39
N ARG A 640 15.58 -11.06 4.69
CA ARG A 640 14.32 -11.34 3.95
C ARG A 640 14.23 -10.89 2.49
N LEU A 641 15.29 -10.39 1.88
CA LEU A 641 15.24 -9.94 0.48
C LEU A 641 16.27 -10.58 -0.46
N ASP A 642 16.95 -11.64 -0.06
CA ASP A 642 17.81 -12.42 -0.95
C ASP A 642 17.00 -13.46 -1.73
N ARG A 643 16.10 -13.02 -2.59
CA ARG A 643 15.66 -13.81 -3.74
C ARG A 643 16.16 -13.10 -4.99
N PRO A 644 16.95 -13.81 -5.83
CA PRO A 644 17.41 -13.27 -7.10
C PRO A 644 16.22 -13.02 -8.04
N ALA A 645 16.42 -12.20 -9.07
CA ALA A 645 15.47 -11.86 -10.13
C ALA A 645 14.81 -13.06 -10.85
N THR A 646 15.19 -14.30 -10.52
CA THR A 646 14.54 -15.56 -10.94
C THR A 646 13.04 -15.61 -10.68
N THR A 647 12.51 -14.73 -9.81
CA THR A 647 11.09 -14.73 -9.49
C THR A 647 10.23 -14.19 -10.65
N LEU A 648 10.72 -13.24 -11.45
CA LEU A 648 9.96 -12.72 -12.59
C LEU A 648 9.89 -13.75 -13.74
N GLU A 649 11.02 -14.33 -14.12
CA GLU A 649 11.03 -15.33 -15.22
C GLU A 649 10.35 -16.65 -14.86
N SER A 650 10.41 -17.10 -13.59
CA SER A 650 9.78 -18.37 -13.18
C SER A 650 8.27 -18.25 -12.99
N HIS A 651 7.76 -17.14 -12.49
CA HIS A 651 6.31 -16.95 -12.30
C HIS A 651 5.57 -16.75 -13.62
N VAL A 652 6.20 -16.09 -14.60
CA VAL A 652 5.63 -15.91 -15.94
C VAL A 652 5.57 -17.24 -16.72
N ARG A 653 6.54 -18.15 -16.52
CA ARG A 653 6.52 -19.46 -17.20
C ARG A 653 5.58 -20.49 -16.56
N GLU A 654 5.36 -20.46 -15.27
CA GLU A 654 4.45 -21.40 -14.59
C GLU A 654 2.96 -21.06 -14.80
N ALA A 655 2.63 -19.78 -15.02
CA ALA A 655 1.27 -19.36 -15.31
C ALA A 655 0.84 -19.57 -16.78
N GLN A 656 1.75 -19.97 -17.69
CA GLN A 656 1.50 -20.06 -19.12
C GLN A 656 1.30 -21.47 -19.66
N VAL A 657 0.96 -22.49 -18.87
CA VAL A 657 0.66 -23.82 -19.46
C VAL A 657 -0.72 -24.30 -19.07
N PRO A 658 -1.72 -24.02 -19.92
CA PRO A 658 -2.48 -25.12 -20.47
C PRO A 658 -2.46 -25.12 -22.01
N GLY A 659 -1.89 -26.18 -22.59
CA GLY A 659 -2.34 -26.70 -23.86
C GLY A 659 -1.63 -26.24 -25.12
N ARG A 660 -0.42 -26.72 -25.40
CA ARG A 660 -0.08 -27.15 -26.77
C ARG A 660 0.47 -28.55 -26.72
N LYS A 661 -0.41 -29.52 -27.01
CA LYS A 661 -0.02 -30.78 -27.59
C LYS A 661 -0.52 -30.79 -29.04
N GLY A 662 0.41 -30.92 -29.98
CA GLY A 662 0.30 -31.67 -31.22
C GLY A 662 -0.36 -30.97 -32.41
N ALA A 663 0.39 -30.41 -33.32
CA ALA A 663 0.51 -30.89 -34.71
C ALA A 663 1.72 -30.22 -35.35
#